data_e20b88f17a89763d5d77da9d2a843c1d
#
_entry.id   e20b88f17a89763d5d77da9d2a843c1d
#
_cell.length_a   1.000
_cell.length_b   1.000
_cell.length_c   1.000
_cell.angle_alpha   90.00
_cell.angle_beta   90.00
_cell.angle_gamma   90.00
#
_symmetry.space_group_name_H-M   'P 1'
#
loop_
_entity.id
_entity.type
_entity.pdbx_description
1 polymer ?
#
loop_
_entity_poly.entity_id
_entity_poly.type
_entity_poly.pdbx_seq_one_letter_code
_entity_poly.pdbx_strand_id
1 'polypeptide(L)'
;MGSFIKKGDVYIEDVLKRLPGIEVAPNGEITYQGQSINKLNIEGIDLMGDKYNQATRNMPASAVSQIQVMENNQPIRVLDGTIKNNHATLNIRLKKGYKVRPFGEIEGGVGKGENYIWANTATAIRVCPKNQFLITGTMDNRGIGLSVLTRDMANNDRLFNNEPLPSSITSEVAYGNVPISPLYYLDNKSYFIGANYLHAFTKSSTIRFNLLYNHEDIFRKDTLCAQYIASDTTSVSQMENANYTSDITKAQMRYELNNSDAYIEEILTGEMDWRRSNSIISANAGSIKQKTNCHPATFKNSLNGHINLGGQILSFSSVVRFFKSKESLNMLYGKDDKEKQQTCLLSWFMRHRIMYSFRLWGNTLNLAYILENKNNCLRKISAAIDDKSHYWLHTLEPTYTLSFNKGELALNFPLEAIVYTIKNKSYHQYLIAPSIDFNLKLTPSLTGELSLGYNQDVNTNDINYSGILYNNYRTQTMGTDSLTRCNTTTADVKFSYLNTLNMLSMNLFLCWTKQNHNYMQDMLFTDFFTFVKPLWMNNTHTSYSASYNIKKAFRQIGLELNYTFRYALNEKVVSQNNIIDKIKYQAISNTIKAEWNKLSWMHMTVAGGHNFHWKAYDKFSASHNYLRDYEYMVKMDFFPCNHLHIYIDYSRINHEISAGDYSIAKFVNCGVNWNINKRLSIKGNIINLLDTKEYKESYFEGSNYTYYAVPLRGREMMLALNYSF
;
A
#
# COMPACT_ATOMS: atom_id res chain seq x y z
N MET A 1 17.32 22.22 11.97
CA MET A 1 15.94 21.91 12.40
C MET A 1 15.04 23.14 12.47
N GLY A 2 15.44 24.25 13.10
CA GLY A 2 14.56 25.44 13.21
C GLY A 2 14.03 25.99 11.88
N SER A 3 14.69 25.69 10.76
CA SER A 3 14.26 26.12 9.42
C SER A 3 13.19 25.20 8.78
N PHE A 4 12.99 23.99 9.29
CA PHE A 4 12.03 23.02 8.72
C PHE A 4 10.76 22.85 9.58
N ILE A 5 10.84 23.10 10.90
CA ILE A 5 9.65 23.13 11.76
C ILE A 5 8.95 24.47 11.57
N LYS A 6 7.76 24.44 11.05
CA LYS A 6 6.92 25.63 10.82
C LYS A 6 5.87 25.77 11.92
N LYS A 7 5.29 26.95 12.03
CA LYS A 7 4.29 27.28 13.06
C LYS A 7 3.01 26.41 13.00
N GLY A 8 2.70 25.80 11.89
CA GLY A 8 1.51 24.95 11.70
C GLY A 8 1.75 23.46 11.90
N ASP A 9 2.99 23.03 12.21
CA ASP A 9 3.30 21.59 12.36
C ASP A 9 2.79 21.07 13.70
N VAL A 10 1.91 20.09 13.63
CA VAL A 10 1.34 19.44 14.81
C VAL A 10 2.13 18.16 15.11
N TYR A 11 2.34 17.33 14.10
CA TYR A 11 2.98 16.02 14.22
C TYR A 11 4.30 15.94 13.45
N ILE A 12 5.09 14.91 13.74
CA ILE A 12 6.34 14.67 13.02
C ILE A 12 6.11 14.48 11.52
N GLU A 13 5.02 13.84 11.12
CA GLU A 13 4.67 13.64 9.72
C GLU A 13 4.63 14.96 8.93
N ASP A 14 4.13 16.04 9.55
CA ASP A 14 4.08 17.37 8.92
C ASP A 14 5.48 17.93 8.64
N VAL A 15 6.42 17.68 9.54
CA VAL A 15 7.82 18.08 9.38
C VAL A 15 8.53 17.23 8.32
N LEU A 16 8.30 15.91 8.33
CA LEU A 16 8.91 14.96 7.39
C LEU A 16 8.55 15.28 5.94
N LYS A 17 7.28 15.61 5.66
CA LYS A 17 6.80 15.99 4.32
C LYS A 17 7.55 17.17 3.68
N ARG A 18 8.28 17.96 4.48
CA ARG A 18 9.03 19.13 4.00
C ARG A 18 10.53 18.93 3.94
N LEU A 19 11.02 17.80 4.42
CA LEU A 19 12.46 17.55 4.35
C LEU A 19 12.87 17.21 2.92
N PRO A 20 13.99 17.79 2.42
CA PRO A 20 14.45 17.50 1.07
C PRO A 20 14.71 16.00 0.87
N GLY A 21 14.20 15.46 -0.23
CA GLY A 21 14.36 14.04 -0.58
C GLY A 21 13.45 13.09 0.19
N ILE A 22 12.69 13.56 1.18
CA ILE A 22 11.68 12.75 1.88
C ILE A 22 10.31 12.97 1.25
N GLU A 23 9.59 11.88 1.04
CA GLU A 23 8.19 11.85 0.66
C GLU A 23 7.43 10.99 1.67
N VAL A 24 6.22 11.42 2.02
CA VAL A 24 5.32 10.67 2.90
C VAL A 24 4.03 10.44 2.16
N ALA A 25 3.76 9.18 1.85
CA ALA A 25 2.54 8.77 1.16
C ALA A 25 1.30 8.93 2.06
N PRO A 26 0.08 8.96 1.50
CA PRO A 26 -1.17 9.06 2.27
C PRO A 26 -1.36 7.94 3.30
N ASN A 27 -0.81 6.75 3.03
CA ASN A 27 -0.80 5.62 3.97
C ASN A 27 0.20 5.79 5.13
N GLY A 28 1.12 6.79 5.07
CA GLY A 28 2.16 7.04 6.06
C GLY A 28 3.51 6.41 5.72
N GLU A 29 3.65 5.73 4.58
CA GLU A 29 4.93 5.22 4.12
C GLU A 29 5.90 6.37 3.81
N ILE A 30 7.13 6.24 4.30
CA ILE A 30 8.19 7.23 4.11
C ILE A 30 9.19 6.70 3.11
N THR A 31 9.46 7.50 2.09
CA THR A 31 10.54 7.25 1.14
C THR A 31 11.61 8.35 1.24
N TYR A 32 12.84 7.99 0.97
CA TYR A 32 13.96 8.90 0.81
C TYR A 32 14.58 8.70 -0.57
N GLN A 33 14.60 9.75 -1.40
CA GLN A 33 15.07 9.68 -2.81
C GLN A 33 14.34 8.59 -3.63
N GLY A 34 13.03 8.41 -3.38
CA GLY A 34 12.21 7.41 -4.08
C GLY A 34 12.38 5.96 -3.58
N GLN A 35 13.19 5.74 -2.54
CA GLN A 35 13.33 4.42 -1.90
C GLN A 35 12.73 4.44 -0.49
N SER A 36 12.01 3.38 -0.11
CA SER A 36 11.47 3.25 1.25
C SER A 36 12.59 3.26 2.28
N ILE A 37 12.36 3.90 3.42
CA ILE A 37 13.35 3.90 4.50
C ILE A 37 13.48 2.51 5.14
N ASN A 38 14.68 2.19 5.65
CA ASN A 38 14.90 0.94 6.38
C ASN A 38 14.22 0.91 7.74
N LYS A 39 14.46 1.95 8.54
CA LYS A 39 14.00 2.06 9.93
C LYS A 39 13.70 3.51 10.28
N LEU A 40 12.77 3.69 11.21
CA LEU A 40 12.55 4.95 11.90
C LEU A 40 12.89 4.76 13.38
N ASN A 41 14.01 5.32 13.83
CA ASN A 41 14.47 5.25 15.20
C ASN A 41 14.00 6.45 16.03
N ILE A 42 13.77 6.24 17.31
CA ILE A 42 13.56 7.29 18.30
C ILE A 42 14.70 7.16 19.32
N GLU A 43 15.54 8.20 19.43
CA GLU A 43 16.75 8.18 20.26
C GLU A 43 17.69 7.00 19.95
N GLY A 44 17.77 6.60 18.69
CA GLY A 44 18.62 5.53 18.21
C GLY A 44 18.07 4.12 18.36
N ILE A 45 16.85 3.96 18.85
CA ILE A 45 16.17 2.66 19.04
C ILE A 45 14.87 2.63 18.24
N ASP A 46 14.62 1.52 17.57
CA ASP A 46 13.43 1.30 16.78
C ASP A 46 12.28 0.77 17.67
N LEU A 47 11.46 1.70 18.20
CA LEU A 47 10.31 1.37 19.04
C LEU A 47 9.16 0.74 18.26
N MET A 48 8.90 1.22 17.04
CA MET A 48 7.67 0.93 16.30
C MET A 48 7.81 -0.23 15.32
N GLY A 49 9.07 -0.54 14.90
CA GLY A 49 9.31 -1.44 13.79
C GLY A 49 8.66 -0.90 12.51
N ASP A 50 7.98 -1.80 11.84
CA ASP A 50 7.34 -1.51 10.56
C ASP A 50 6.06 -0.64 10.69
N LYS A 51 5.65 -0.29 11.92
CA LYS A 51 4.46 0.55 12.22
C LYS A 51 4.82 1.97 12.61
N TYR A 52 5.88 2.52 12.06
CA TYR A 52 6.34 3.86 12.41
C TYR A 52 5.33 4.98 12.11
N ASN A 53 4.32 4.73 11.26
CA ASN A 53 3.20 5.66 11.04
C ASN A 53 2.44 5.98 12.32
N GLN A 54 2.37 5.06 13.29
CA GLN A 54 1.78 5.33 14.60
C GLN A 54 2.57 6.40 15.37
N ALA A 55 3.90 6.39 15.26
CA ALA A 55 4.73 7.43 15.87
C ALA A 55 4.67 8.74 15.08
N THR A 56 4.77 8.70 13.75
CA THR A 56 4.85 9.93 12.96
C THR A 56 3.55 10.73 12.98
N ARG A 57 2.42 10.07 13.12
CA ARG A 57 1.08 10.69 13.19
C ARG A 57 0.63 11.09 14.58
N ASN A 58 1.28 10.57 15.63
CA ASN A 58 0.85 10.79 17.03
C ASN A 58 1.93 11.46 17.90
N MET A 59 3.16 11.58 17.42
CA MET A 59 4.23 12.26 18.19
C MET A 59 4.26 13.75 17.86
N PRO A 60 4.11 14.63 18.86
CA PRO A 60 4.12 16.07 18.65
C PRO A 60 5.42 16.57 18.01
N ALA A 61 5.35 17.39 16.99
CA ALA A 61 6.51 18.04 16.37
C ALA A 61 7.31 18.87 17.39
N SER A 62 6.65 19.41 18.41
CA SER A 62 7.26 20.16 19.51
C SER A 62 8.24 19.35 20.36
N ALA A 63 8.09 18.02 20.42
CA ALA A 63 8.98 17.13 21.16
C ALA A 63 10.34 16.94 20.48
N VAL A 64 10.42 17.19 19.16
CA VAL A 64 11.59 16.89 18.35
C VAL A 64 12.62 17.99 18.41
N SER A 65 13.89 17.62 18.66
CA SER A 65 15.04 18.52 18.57
C SER A 65 15.74 18.43 17.22
N GLN A 66 15.81 17.22 16.64
CA GLN A 66 16.51 16.95 15.39
C GLN A 66 15.94 15.70 14.70
N ILE A 67 15.88 15.70 13.37
CA ILE A 67 15.71 14.53 12.54
C ILE A 67 17.03 14.30 11.81
N GLN A 68 17.60 13.12 11.97
CA GLN A 68 18.83 12.68 11.33
C GLN A 68 18.46 11.73 10.19
N VAL A 69 18.93 12.02 8.99
CA VAL A 69 18.83 11.12 7.83
C VAL A 69 20.21 10.48 7.68
N MET A 70 20.28 9.19 7.88
CA MET A 70 21.49 8.40 7.72
C MET A 70 21.40 7.69 6.37
N GLU A 71 22.06 8.27 5.36
CA GLU A 71 22.08 7.71 4.00
C GLU A 71 22.99 6.48 3.96
N ASN A 72 22.62 5.50 3.14
CA ASN A 72 23.36 4.25 2.95
C ASN A 72 23.71 3.58 4.28
N ASN A 73 22.83 3.70 5.25
CA ASN A 73 23.06 3.19 6.58
C ASN A 73 22.83 1.68 6.62
N GLN A 74 23.86 0.91 7.02
CA GLN A 74 23.71 -0.52 7.29
C GLN A 74 23.19 -0.71 8.72
N PRO A 75 21.89 -1.03 8.92
CA PRO A 75 21.34 -1.18 10.27
C PRO A 75 21.82 -2.46 10.98
N ILE A 76 22.34 -3.42 10.23
CA ILE A 76 22.83 -4.71 10.72
C ILE A 76 24.34 -4.65 10.87
N ARG A 77 24.84 -4.62 12.11
CA ARG A 77 26.24 -4.35 12.41
C ARG A 77 27.22 -5.39 11.85
N VAL A 78 26.84 -6.66 11.84
CA VAL A 78 27.69 -7.72 11.30
C VAL A 78 27.88 -7.60 9.79
N LEU A 79 27.03 -6.86 9.08
CA LEU A 79 27.12 -6.61 7.65
C LEU A 79 27.84 -5.29 7.33
N ASP A 80 28.14 -4.47 8.36
CA ASP A 80 28.80 -3.18 8.16
C ASP A 80 30.19 -3.36 7.51
N GLY A 81 30.46 -2.56 6.48
CA GLY A 81 31.67 -2.68 5.66
C GLY A 81 31.72 -3.88 4.70
N THR A 82 30.79 -4.83 4.78
CA THR A 82 30.75 -6.03 3.91
C THR A 82 29.68 -5.92 2.85
N ILE A 83 28.47 -5.51 3.23
CA ILE A 83 27.31 -5.36 2.33
C ILE A 83 26.84 -3.91 2.38
N LYS A 84 26.84 -3.27 1.23
CA LYS A 84 26.32 -1.90 1.11
C LYS A 84 24.80 -1.91 1.19
N ASN A 85 24.23 -0.94 1.88
CA ASN A 85 22.80 -0.72 1.92
C ASN A 85 22.49 0.64 1.30
N ASN A 86 21.59 0.68 0.31
CA ASN A 86 21.24 1.90 -0.41
C ASN A 86 20.06 2.65 0.21
N HIS A 87 19.44 2.09 1.27
CA HIS A 87 18.31 2.72 1.95
C HIS A 87 18.76 3.65 3.07
N ALA A 88 17.93 4.64 3.36
CA ALA A 88 18.15 5.54 4.47
C ALA A 88 17.50 5.05 5.76
N THR A 89 18.10 5.37 6.90
CA THR A 89 17.49 5.25 8.24
C THR A 89 17.19 6.64 8.77
N LEU A 90 16.00 6.87 9.28
CA LEU A 90 15.63 8.09 9.97
C LEU A 90 15.80 7.91 11.49
N ASN A 91 16.39 8.90 12.17
CA ASN A 91 16.48 8.92 13.61
C ASN A 91 15.94 10.23 14.19
N ILE A 92 14.92 10.12 15.02
CA ILE A 92 14.28 11.25 15.69
C ILE A 92 14.95 11.46 17.03
N ARG A 93 15.55 12.65 17.24
CA ARG A 93 16.09 13.08 18.52
C ARG A 93 15.09 13.96 19.24
N LEU A 94 14.84 13.66 20.51
CA LEU A 94 13.92 14.41 21.36
C LEU A 94 14.65 15.54 22.12
N LYS A 95 13.91 16.57 22.47
CA LYS A 95 14.37 17.61 23.41
C LYS A 95 14.56 17.01 24.81
N LYS A 96 15.48 17.55 25.61
CA LYS A 96 15.83 17.01 26.94
C LYS A 96 14.60 16.78 27.83
N GLY A 97 13.65 17.70 27.85
CA GLY A 97 12.42 17.58 28.66
C GLY A 97 11.53 16.38 28.34
N TYR A 98 11.59 15.87 27.11
CA TYR A 98 10.78 14.74 26.64
C TYR A 98 11.46 13.37 26.84
N LYS A 99 12.71 13.34 27.28
CA LYS A 99 13.46 12.10 27.55
C LYS A 99 13.31 11.59 28.98
N VAL A 100 12.83 12.42 29.91
CA VAL A 100 12.86 12.13 31.35
C VAL A 100 11.50 11.63 31.84
N ARG A 101 10.42 12.10 31.26
CA ARG A 101 9.04 11.80 31.70
C ARG A 101 8.16 11.34 30.55
N PRO A 102 7.07 10.63 30.83
CA PRO A 102 6.05 10.40 29.82
C PRO A 102 5.51 11.72 29.30
N PHE A 103 5.18 11.75 28.01
CA PHE A 103 4.56 12.88 27.32
C PHE A 103 3.51 12.35 26.35
N GLY A 104 2.60 13.19 25.95
CA GLY A 104 1.55 12.80 25.03
C GLY A 104 0.52 13.87 24.85
N GLU A 105 -0.59 13.47 24.28
CA GLU A 105 -1.71 14.38 24.07
C GLU A 105 -3.06 13.64 24.18
N ILE A 106 -4.07 14.39 24.53
CA ILE A 106 -5.46 13.99 24.53
C ILE A 106 -6.21 15.03 23.71
N GLU A 107 -6.87 14.59 22.65
CA GLU A 107 -7.74 15.42 21.83
C GLU A 107 -9.16 14.88 21.91
N GLY A 108 -10.13 15.74 22.21
CA GLY A 108 -11.56 15.43 22.17
C GLY A 108 -12.27 16.41 21.25
N GLY A 109 -12.92 15.91 20.21
CA GLY A 109 -13.65 16.69 19.23
C GLY A 109 -15.08 16.21 19.06
N VAL A 110 -16.02 17.16 18.98
CA VAL A 110 -17.43 16.92 18.68
C VAL A 110 -17.90 17.91 17.64
N GLY A 111 -18.86 17.50 16.84
CA GLY A 111 -19.36 18.34 15.78
C GLY A 111 -20.69 17.86 15.22
N LYS A 112 -21.13 18.51 14.16
CA LYS A 112 -22.37 18.21 13.48
C LYS A 112 -22.25 18.41 11.97
N GLY A 113 -22.76 17.47 11.23
CA GLY A 113 -23.11 17.54 9.84
C GLY A 113 -24.55 17.08 9.67
N GLU A 114 -24.83 16.18 8.74
CA GLU A 114 -26.10 15.45 8.68
C GLU A 114 -26.30 14.62 9.96
N ASN A 115 -25.22 13.99 10.45
CA ASN A 115 -25.15 13.26 11.72
C ASN A 115 -24.22 13.96 12.71
N TYR A 116 -24.24 13.54 13.98
CA TYR A 116 -23.23 13.94 14.94
C TYR A 116 -21.88 13.33 14.57
N ILE A 117 -20.85 14.16 14.59
CA ILE A 117 -19.47 13.75 14.33
C ILE A 117 -18.62 13.87 15.59
N TRP A 118 -17.66 12.96 15.70
CA TRP A 118 -16.73 12.92 16.83
C TRP A 118 -15.36 12.41 16.36
N ALA A 119 -14.32 12.92 17.02
CA ALA A 119 -12.96 12.50 16.82
C ALA A 119 -12.19 12.65 18.12
N ASN A 120 -11.75 11.54 18.69
CA ASN A 120 -11.06 11.54 19.96
C ASN A 120 -9.78 10.74 19.83
N THR A 121 -8.67 11.28 20.33
CA THR A 121 -7.37 10.61 20.33
C THR A 121 -6.70 10.81 21.67
N ALA A 122 -6.13 9.75 22.22
CA ALA A 122 -5.30 9.80 23.40
C ALA A 122 -3.99 9.06 23.10
N THR A 123 -2.84 9.72 23.28
CA THR A 123 -1.53 9.14 23.04
C THR A 123 -0.63 9.39 24.24
N ALA A 124 0.08 8.37 24.70
CA ALA A 124 1.10 8.46 25.73
C ALA A 124 2.39 7.79 25.26
N ILE A 125 3.49 8.52 25.37
CA ILE A 125 4.82 8.11 24.90
C ILE A 125 5.81 8.24 26.04
N ARG A 126 6.66 7.23 26.23
CA ARG A 126 7.83 7.30 27.10
C ARG A 126 9.04 6.74 26.38
N VAL A 127 10.13 7.50 26.38
CA VAL A 127 11.38 7.11 25.75
C VAL A 127 12.49 7.12 26.78
N CYS A 128 12.89 5.95 27.25
CA CYS A 128 14.00 5.74 28.17
C CYS A 128 15.01 4.79 27.52
N PRO A 129 16.30 4.80 27.95
CA PRO A 129 17.32 3.95 27.34
C PRO A 129 17.05 2.45 27.39
N LYS A 130 16.33 1.97 28.42
CA LYS A 130 16.01 0.54 28.59
C LYS A 130 14.57 0.20 28.24
N ASN A 131 13.64 1.13 28.47
CA ASN A 131 12.21 0.87 28.30
C ASN A 131 11.57 2.00 27.51
N GLN A 132 10.89 1.67 26.44
CA GLN A 132 10.12 2.62 25.67
C GLN A 132 8.70 2.10 25.50
N PHE A 133 7.72 2.97 25.51
CA PHE A 133 6.36 2.60 25.13
C PHE A 133 5.67 3.73 24.37
N LEU A 134 4.74 3.32 23.53
CA LEU A 134 3.75 4.18 22.89
C LEU A 134 2.39 3.49 22.97
N ILE A 135 1.44 4.14 23.60
CA ILE A 135 0.05 3.69 23.67
C ILE A 135 -0.80 4.77 23.00
N THR A 136 -1.65 4.37 22.07
CA THR A 136 -2.57 5.29 21.40
C THR A 136 -3.96 4.67 21.31
N GLY A 137 -4.97 5.47 21.58
CA GLY A 137 -6.37 5.14 21.35
C GLY A 137 -6.99 6.24 20.48
N THR A 138 -7.68 5.86 19.42
CA THR A 138 -8.34 6.80 18.50
C THR A 138 -9.75 6.32 18.20
N MET A 139 -10.69 7.24 18.21
CA MET A 139 -12.05 7.01 17.78
C MET A 139 -12.41 8.10 16.78
N ASP A 140 -12.99 7.74 15.62
CA ASP A 140 -13.27 8.69 14.55
C ASP A 140 -14.47 8.25 13.70
N ASN A 141 -15.36 9.20 13.37
CA ASN A 141 -16.43 8.97 12.41
C ASN A 141 -16.49 10.04 11.30
N ARG A 142 -15.38 10.72 11.05
CA ARG A 142 -15.28 11.79 10.04
C ARG A 142 -14.90 11.29 8.64
N GLY A 143 -15.02 10.01 8.34
CA GLY A 143 -14.53 9.46 7.08
C GLY A 143 -13.05 9.11 7.08
N ILE A 144 -12.43 8.96 8.25
CA ILE A 144 -11.03 8.52 8.38
C ILE A 144 -11.00 7.05 8.74
N GLY A 145 -10.56 6.20 7.81
CA GLY A 145 -10.31 4.78 8.09
C GLY A 145 -9.07 4.62 8.96
N LEU A 146 -9.22 3.99 10.14
CA LEU A 146 -8.13 3.77 11.08
C LEU A 146 -7.33 2.50 10.77
N SER A 147 -7.80 1.64 9.87
CA SER A 147 -7.11 0.43 9.41
C SER A 147 -5.72 0.71 8.84
N VAL A 148 -5.46 1.92 8.35
CA VAL A 148 -4.12 2.34 7.92
C VAL A 148 -3.07 2.24 9.04
N LEU A 149 -3.49 2.37 10.31
CA LEU A 149 -2.60 2.26 11.47
C LEU A 149 -2.20 0.80 11.79
N THR A 150 -2.87 -0.18 11.20
CA THR A 150 -2.56 -1.60 11.37
C THR A 150 -1.51 -2.11 10.39
N ARG A 151 -1.23 -1.35 9.31
CA ARG A 151 -0.33 -1.74 8.21
C ARG A 151 1.14 -1.66 8.62
N ASP A 152 1.91 -2.58 8.09
CA ASP A 152 3.37 -2.57 8.18
C ASP A 152 3.93 -1.66 7.07
N MET A 153 4.75 -0.67 7.41
CA MET A 153 5.24 0.38 6.51
C MET A 153 6.68 0.17 6.05
N ALA A 154 7.53 -0.38 6.92
CA ALA A 154 8.91 -0.68 6.58
C ALA A 154 9.02 -2.09 5.99
N ASN A 155 9.73 -2.18 4.89
CA ASN A 155 9.99 -3.43 4.18
C ASN A 155 11.47 -3.79 4.34
N ASN A 156 11.85 -4.32 5.48
CA ASN A 156 13.25 -4.65 5.75
C ASN A 156 13.77 -5.87 4.98
N ASP A 157 12.87 -6.75 4.49
CA ASP A 157 13.23 -7.91 3.68
C ASP A 157 12.11 -8.24 2.69
N ARG A 158 11.96 -7.42 1.66
CA ARG A 158 10.94 -7.60 0.63
C ARG A 158 11.03 -8.95 -0.08
N LEU A 159 12.21 -9.50 -0.23
CA LEU A 159 12.42 -10.77 -0.94
C LEU A 159 11.95 -12.00 -0.14
N PHE A 160 12.04 -11.96 1.19
CA PHE A 160 11.72 -13.11 2.04
C PHE A 160 10.30 -13.12 2.60
N ASN A 161 9.73 -11.94 2.83
CA ASN A 161 8.44 -11.76 3.48
C ASN A 161 7.26 -11.57 2.53
N ASN A 162 7.48 -11.57 1.22
CA ASN A 162 6.52 -11.12 0.20
C ASN A 162 5.60 -12.21 -0.34
N GLU A 163 5.52 -13.38 0.29
CA GLU A 163 4.48 -14.32 -0.11
C GLU A 163 3.11 -13.73 0.23
N PRO A 164 2.28 -13.40 -0.77
CA PRO A 164 0.97 -12.83 -0.51
C PRO A 164 0.11 -13.81 0.30
N LEU A 165 -0.75 -13.29 1.14
CA LEU A 165 -1.79 -14.08 1.78
C LEU A 165 -2.72 -14.63 0.70
N PRO A 166 -3.24 -15.85 0.85
CA PRO A 166 -4.30 -16.33 -0.02
C PRO A 166 -5.47 -15.34 -0.03
N SER A 167 -5.95 -14.97 -1.22
CA SER A 167 -7.08 -14.07 -1.38
C SER A 167 -8.36 -14.69 -0.84
N SER A 168 -9.28 -13.86 -0.36
CA SER A 168 -10.63 -14.29 -0.03
C SER A 168 -11.33 -14.78 -1.29
N ILE A 169 -12.09 -15.85 -1.17
CA ILE A 169 -12.94 -16.42 -2.25
C ILE A 169 -14.16 -15.54 -2.44
N THR A 170 -14.82 -15.20 -1.31
CA THR A 170 -15.96 -14.30 -1.34
C THR A 170 -15.46 -12.86 -1.33
N SER A 171 -15.95 -12.08 -2.27
CA SER A 171 -15.73 -10.64 -2.29
C SER A 171 -17.00 -9.94 -1.81
N GLU A 172 -16.80 -8.86 -1.09
CA GLU A 172 -17.77 -7.80 -1.03
C GLU A 172 -17.98 -7.28 -2.44
N VAL A 173 -19.12 -6.70 -2.73
CA VAL A 173 -19.29 -6.05 -4.02
C VAL A 173 -18.24 -4.95 -4.12
N ALA A 174 -17.40 -5.07 -5.13
CA ALA A 174 -16.28 -4.18 -5.29
C ALA A 174 -16.79 -2.77 -5.60
N TYR A 175 -16.55 -1.87 -4.68
CA TYR A 175 -16.69 -0.45 -4.95
C TYR A 175 -15.49 0.02 -5.74
N GLY A 176 -15.71 0.89 -6.73
CA GLY A 176 -14.63 1.62 -7.38
C GLY A 176 -13.78 2.34 -6.32
N ASN A 177 -12.51 2.47 -6.61
CA ASN A 177 -11.61 3.24 -5.77
C ASN A 177 -11.91 4.72 -6.00
N VAL A 178 -12.72 5.34 -5.11
CA VAL A 178 -13.11 6.74 -5.22
C VAL A 178 -11.86 7.62 -5.07
N PRO A 179 -11.44 8.38 -6.08
CA PRO A 179 -10.16 9.11 -6.07
C PRO A 179 -10.21 10.44 -5.31
N ILE A 180 -11.24 10.65 -4.49
CA ILE A 180 -11.33 11.80 -3.58
C ILE A 180 -11.07 11.38 -2.13
N SER A 181 -10.78 12.34 -1.28
CA SER A 181 -10.56 12.06 0.15
C SER A 181 -11.75 11.34 0.78
N PRO A 182 -11.54 10.25 1.53
CA PRO A 182 -12.60 9.56 2.27
C PRO A 182 -13.39 10.47 3.21
N LEU A 183 -12.82 11.58 3.66
CA LEU A 183 -13.50 12.62 4.45
C LEU A 183 -14.79 13.11 3.82
N TYR A 184 -14.92 13.05 2.49
CA TYR A 184 -16.09 13.57 1.78
C TYR A 184 -17.20 12.55 1.55
N TYR A 185 -16.88 11.24 1.59
CA TYR A 185 -17.89 10.22 1.22
C TYR A 185 -18.00 9.04 2.19
N LEU A 186 -16.97 8.77 3.00
CA LEU A 186 -16.97 7.60 3.86
C LEU A 186 -17.78 7.85 5.13
N ASP A 187 -18.90 7.16 5.30
CA ASP A 187 -19.65 7.13 6.55
C ASP A 187 -19.15 5.96 7.39
N ASN A 188 -18.40 6.27 8.47
CA ASN A 188 -17.73 5.28 9.29
C ASN A 188 -17.93 5.50 10.77
N LYS A 189 -17.71 4.45 11.55
CA LYS A 189 -17.42 4.49 12.98
C LYS A 189 -16.19 3.63 13.21
N SER A 190 -15.08 4.26 13.51
CA SER A 190 -13.79 3.57 13.63
C SER A 190 -13.22 3.74 15.02
N TYR A 191 -12.68 2.66 15.58
CA TYR A 191 -12.04 2.61 16.89
C TYR A 191 -10.70 1.88 16.75
N PHE A 192 -9.63 2.49 17.23
CA PHE A 192 -8.29 1.91 17.20
C PHE A 192 -7.64 1.99 18.57
N ILE A 193 -7.03 0.91 19.00
CA ILE A 193 -6.17 0.86 20.18
C ILE A 193 -4.86 0.18 19.77
N GLY A 194 -3.74 0.85 20.03
CA GLY A 194 -2.39 0.33 19.79
C GLY A 194 -1.53 0.48 21.03
N ALA A 195 -0.86 -0.60 21.43
CA ALA A 195 0.12 -0.62 22.51
C ALA A 195 1.44 -1.20 21.99
N ASN A 196 2.50 -0.43 22.10
CA ASN A 196 3.84 -0.81 21.68
C ASN A 196 4.77 -0.66 22.87
N TYR A 197 5.51 -1.72 23.19
CA TYR A 197 6.47 -1.75 24.28
C TYR A 197 7.78 -2.34 23.80
N LEU A 198 8.89 -1.69 24.14
CA LEU A 198 10.24 -2.16 23.86
C LEU A 198 11.04 -2.22 25.17
N HIS A 199 11.72 -3.33 25.37
CA HIS A 199 12.72 -3.51 26.42
C HIS A 199 14.09 -3.80 25.81
N ALA A 200 15.11 -3.02 26.18
CA ALA A 200 16.49 -3.25 25.82
C ALA A 200 17.21 -3.95 26.95
N PHE A 201 17.57 -5.21 26.76
CA PHE A 201 18.39 -5.98 27.71
C PHE A 201 19.81 -5.41 27.76
N THR A 202 20.35 -5.16 26.55
CA THR A 202 21.68 -4.55 26.34
C THR A 202 21.59 -3.53 25.20
N LYS A 203 22.73 -2.90 24.86
CA LYS A 203 22.82 -2.03 23.67
C LYS A 203 22.65 -2.80 22.35
N SER A 204 22.74 -4.11 22.38
CA SER A 204 22.70 -4.99 21.19
C SER A 204 21.51 -5.96 21.20
N SER A 205 20.73 -6.03 22.28
CA SER A 205 19.64 -6.98 22.41
C SER A 205 18.38 -6.30 22.90
N THR A 206 17.30 -6.45 22.14
CA THR A 206 15.99 -5.85 22.44
C THR A 206 14.86 -6.85 22.24
N ILE A 207 13.80 -6.69 23.00
CA ILE A 207 12.52 -7.35 22.75
C ILE A 207 11.43 -6.29 22.64
N ARG A 208 10.53 -6.49 21.68
CA ARG A 208 9.40 -5.60 21.40
C ARG A 208 8.11 -6.37 21.35
N PHE A 209 7.07 -5.78 21.91
CA PHE A 209 5.70 -6.25 21.84
C PHE A 209 4.82 -5.18 21.22
N ASN A 210 4.04 -5.55 20.22
CA ASN A 210 3.05 -4.69 19.58
C ASN A 210 1.70 -5.41 19.66
N LEU A 211 0.71 -4.75 20.23
CA LEU A 211 -0.68 -5.22 20.25
C LEU A 211 -1.56 -4.14 19.69
N LEU A 212 -2.42 -4.49 18.77
CA LEU A 212 -3.39 -3.55 18.21
C LEU A 212 -4.75 -4.22 18.01
N TYR A 213 -5.76 -3.41 18.15
CA TYR A 213 -7.14 -3.71 17.80
C TYR A 213 -7.71 -2.55 16.97
N ASN A 214 -8.40 -2.88 15.90
CA ASN A 214 -9.10 -1.92 15.05
C ASN A 214 -10.50 -2.45 14.76
N HIS A 215 -11.50 -1.62 15.04
CA HIS A 215 -12.88 -1.85 14.66
C HIS A 215 -13.29 -0.78 13.64
N GLU A 216 -13.91 -1.21 12.55
CA GLU A 216 -14.49 -0.32 11.55
C GLU A 216 -15.91 -0.77 11.22
N ASP A 217 -16.85 0.14 11.34
CA ASP A 217 -18.21 -0.01 10.86
C ASP A 217 -18.44 1.06 9.78
N ILE A 218 -18.66 0.62 8.53
CA ILE A 218 -18.72 1.47 7.35
C ILE A 218 -20.06 1.27 6.67
N PHE A 219 -20.79 2.37 6.49
CA PHE A 219 -21.99 2.40 5.67
C PHE A 219 -21.70 3.07 4.33
N ARG A 220 -22.13 2.42 3.25
CA ARG A 220 -21.97 2.94 1.88
C ARG A 220 -23.27 2.86 1.10
N LYS A 221 -23.47 3.87 0.25
CA LYS A 221 -24.55 3.94 -0.72
C LYS A 221 -23.95 4.39 -2.05
N ASP A 222 -23.95 3.50 -3.02
CA ASP A 222 -23.28 3.75 -4.29
C ASP A 222 -24.18 3.38 -5.46
N THR A 223 -23.96 4.05 -6.60
CA THR A 223 -24.56 3.69 -7.89
C THR A 223 -23.44 3.37 -8.86
N LEU A 224 -23.57 2.23 -9.54
CA LEU A 224 -22.61 1.76 -10.53
C LEU A 224 -23.37 1.41 -11.80
N CYS A 225 -22.89 1.90 -12.94
CA CYS A 225 -23.33 1.48 -14.27
C CYS A 225 -22.11 1.01 -15.06
N ALA A 226 -22.09 -0.26 -15.46
CA ALA A 226 -21.04 -0.83 -16.27
C ALA A 226 -21.58 -1.17 -17.65
N GLN A 227 -20.91 -0.70 -18.69
CA GLN A 227 -21.18 -1.04 -20.08
C GLN A 227 -20.14 -2.05 -20.58
N TYR A 228 -20.60 -3.20 -21.03
CA TYR A 228 -19.75 -4.26 -21.57
C TYR A 228 -19.56 -4.08 -23.06
N ILE A 229 -18.31 -3.91 -23.47
CA ILE A 229 -17.95 -3.53 -24.84
C ILE A 229 -18.16 -4.69 -25.83
N ALA A 230 -18.02 -5.94 -25.35
CA ALA A 230 -18.25 -7.13 -26.20
C ALA A 230 -19.74 -7.37 -26.54
N SER A 231 -20.64 -6.59 -25.96
CA SER A 231 -22.07 -6.67 -26.20
C SER A 231 -22.66 -5.27 -26.13
N ASP A 232 -22.95 -4.68 -27.28
CA ASP A 232 -23.55 -3.34 -27.39
C ASP A 232 -24.88 -3.19 -26.65
N THR A 233 -25.48 -4.29 -26.21
CA THR A 233 -26.80 -4.34 -25.56
C THR A 233 -26.73 -4.60 -24.06
N THR A 234 -25.61 -5.10 -23.54
CA THR A 234 -25.53 -5.49 -22.11
C THR A 234 -24.92 -4.36 -21.28
N SER A 235 -25.77 -3.60 -20.66
CA SER A 235 -25.37 -2.66 -19.59
C SER A 235 -25.94 -3.12 -18.25
N VAL A 236 -25.14 -3.01 -17.20
CA VAL A 236 -25.58 -3.29 -15.83
C VAL A 236 -25.63 -2.00 -15.05
N SER A 237 -26.81 -1.71 -14.54
CA SER A 237 -27.03 -0.65 -13.57
C SER A 237 -27.37 -1.25 -12.23
N GLN A 238 -26.67 -0.86 -11.18
CA GLN A 238 -26.96 -1.27 -9.82
C GLN A 238 -26.83 -0.10 -8.85
N MET A 239 -27.74 -0.10 -7.86
CA MET A 239 -27.63 0.74 -6.68
C MET A 239 -27.45 -0.17 -5.48
N GLU A 240 -26.44 0.10 -4.67
CA GLU A 240 -26.14 -0.69 -3.49
C GLU A 240 -26.17 0.14 -2.23
N ASN A 241 -26.81 -0.42 -1.19
CA ASN A 241 -26.69 0.02 0.19
C ASN A 241 -26.02 -1.10 0.97
N ALA A 242 -24.82 -0.86 1.47
CA ALA A 242 -24.02 -1.84 2.18
C ALA A 242 -23.61 -1.36 3.57
N ASN A 243 -23.66 -2.27 4.52
CA ASN A 243 -23.02 -2.10 5.82
C ASN A 243 -21.90 -3.13 5.95
N TYR A 244 -20.70 -2.64 6.17
CA TYR A 244 -19.47 -3.40 6.31
C TYR A 244 -18.91 -3.21 7.71
N THR A 245 -18.63 -4.32 8.41
CA THR A 245 -18.01 -4.31 9.73
C THR A 245 -16.74 -5.16 9.70
N SER A 246 -15.65 -4.61 10.22
CA SER A 246 -14.36 -5.32 10.36
C SER A 246 -13.80 -5.13 11.76
N ASP A 247 -13.38 -6.24 12.38
CA ASP A 247 -12.67 -6.31 13.65
C ASP A 247 -11.31 -6.96 13.43
N ILE A 248 -10.22 -6.19 13.50
CA ILE A 248 -8.86 -6.69 13.31
C ILE A 248 -8.13 -6.68 14.65
N THR A 249 -7.58 -7.82 15.04
CA THR A 249 -6.67 -7.94 16.17
C THR A 249 -5.32 -8.46 15.67
N LYS A 250 -4.22 -7.75 15.99
CA LYS A 250 -2.86 -8.15 15.63
C LYS A 250 -1.94 -8.06 16.82
N ALA A 251 -1.23 -9.14 17.08
CA ALA A 251 -0.20 -9.23 18.11
C ALA A 251 1.14 -9.59 17.44
N GLN A 252 2.20 -8.90 17.82
CA GLN A 252 3.54 -9.17 17.31
C GLN A 252 4.55 -9.11 18.44
N MET A 253 5.44 -10.10 18.49
CA MET A 253 6.62 -10.10 19.32
C MET A 253 7.85 -10.12 18.41
N ARG A 254 8.83 -9.26 18.66
CA ARG A 254 10.10 -9.23 17.94
C ARG A 254 11.26 -9.22 18.92
N TYR A 255 12.15 -10.17 18.77
CA TYR A 255 13.44 -10.21 19.42
C TYR A 255 14.51 -9.82 18.40
N GLU A 256 15.44 -8.95 18.79
CA GLU A 256 16.57 -8.52 17.94
C GLU A 256 17.86 -8.59 18.76
N LEU A 257 18.84 -9.33 18.24
CA LEU A 257 20.26 -9.29 18.65
C LEU A 257 21.05 -8.71 17.47
N ASN A 258 21.80 -7.63 17.71
CA ASN A 258 22.54 -6.90 16.67
C ASN A 258 23.89 -6.44 17.21
N ASN A 259 24.92 -7.23 16.99
CA ASN A 259 26.32 -6.92 17.36
C ASN A 259 27.26 -7.11 16.18
N SER A 260 28.58 -6.98 16.39
CA SER A 260 29.61 -7.14 15.36
C SER A 260 29.76 -8.59 14.83
N ASP A 261 29.38 -9.58 15.63
CA ASP A 261 29.63 -11.00 15.34
C ASP A 261 28.40 -11.70 14.78
N ALA A 262 27.22 -11.27 15.23
CA ALA A 262 25.95 -11.85 14.84
C ALA A 262 24.81 -10.84 14.83
N TYR A 263 23.89 -11.09 13.92
CA TYR A 263 22.54 -10.53 13.92
C TYR A 263 21.54 -11.66 13.95
N ILE A 264 20.57 -11.59 14.85
CA ILE A 264 19.44 -12.52 14.92
C ILE A 264 18.19 -11.70 15.17
N GLU A 265 17.20 -11.91 14.32
CA GLU A 265 15.90 -11.29 14.46
C GLU A 265 14.83 -12.36 14.37
N GLU A 266 13.97 -12.45 15.37
CA GLU A 266 12.80 -13.32 15.35
C GLU A 266 11.53 -12.53 15.55
N ILE A 267 10.56 -12.75 14.65
CA ILE A 267 9.26 -12.07 14.64
C ILE A 267 8.16 -13.10 14.66
N LEU A 268 7.38 -13.11 15.73
CA LEU A 268 6.12 -13.86 15.83
C LEU A 268 4.96 -12.90 15.61
N THR A 269 4.06 -13.21 14.68
CA THR A 269 2.88 -12.41 14.40
C THR A 269 1.64 -13.29 14.40
N GLY A 270 0.63 -12.89 15.16
CA GLY A 270 -0.73 -13.42 15.11
C GLY A 270 -1.69 -12.32 14.66
N GLU A 271 -2.55 -12.64 13.70
CA GLU A 271 -3.55 -11.71 13.19
C GLU A 271 -4.88 -12.45 13.01
N MET A 272 -5.95 -11.84 13.48
CA MET A 272 -7.31 -12.30 13.28
C MET A 272 -8.15 -11.14 12.77
N ASP A 273 -8.99 -11.40 11.76
CA ASP A 273 -9.86 -10.42 11.15
C ASP A 273 -11.26 -11.02 11.02
N TRP A 274 -12.25 -10.32 11.55
CA TRP A 274 -13.66 -10.71 11.46
C TRP A 274 -14.40 -9.69 10.61
N ARG A 275 -14.62 -10.04 9.34
CA ARG A 275 -15.32 -9.19 8.38
C ARG A 275 -16.73 -9.69 8.15
N ARG A 276 -17.67 -8.76 8.11
CA ARG A 276 -19.08 -9.01 7.78
C ARG A 276 -19.56 -7.91 6.86
N SER A 277 -20.32 -8.28 5.84
CA SER A 277 -21.00 -7.32 4.98
C SER A 277 -22.46 -7.73 4.80
N ASN A 278 -23.34 -6.74 4.83
CA ASN A 278 -24.75 -6.90 4.49
C ASN A 278 -25.09 -5.85 3.44
N SER A 279 -25.49 -6.29 2.25
CA SER A 279 -25.81 -5.42 1.13
C SER A 279 -27.24 -5.65 0.65
N ILE A 280 -27.92 -4.57 0.30
CA ILE A 280 -29.17 -4.55 -0.45
C ILE A 280 -28.87 -3.91 -1.79
N ILE A 281 -29.02 -4.67 -2.85
CA ILE A 281 -28.65 -4.28 -4.21
C ILE A 281 -29.92 -4.25 -5.04
N SER A 282 -30.18 -3.10 -5.67
CA SER A 282 -31.20 -2.95 -6.71
C SER A 282 -30.47 -2.95 -8.05
N ALA A 283 -30.62 -4.02 -8.83
CA ALA A 283 -29.98 -4.20 -10.11
C ALA A 283 -31.04 -4.43 -11.21
N ASN A 284 -30.61 -4.51 -12.48
CA ASN A 284 -31.51 -4.88 -13.61
C ASN A 284 -32.27 -6.18 -13.32
N ALA A 285 -31.66 -7.11 -12.58
CA ALA A 285 -32.21 -8.41 -12.17
C ALA A 285 -33.24 -8.32 -11.02
N GLY A 286 -33.52 -7.13 -10.49
CA GLY A 286 -34.39 -6.94 -9.34
C GLY A 286 -33.63 -6.66 -8.03
N SER A 287 -34.31 -6.89 -6.90
CA SER A 287 -33.71 -6.66 -5.58
C SER A 287 -33.00 -7.91 -5.08
N ILE A 288 -31.75 -7.74 -4.68
CA ILE A 288 -30.88 -8.82 -4.19
C ILE A 288 -30.39 -8.44 -2.79
N LYS A 289 -30.45 -9.39 -1.86
CA LYS A 289 -29.80 -9.24 -0.55
C LYS A 289 -28.61 -10.17 -0.49
N GLN A 290 -27.43 -9.59 -0.24
CA GLN A 290 -26.19 -10.33 -0.06
C GLN A 290 -25.68 -10.18 1.36
N LYS A 291 -25.26 -11.29 1.96
CA LYS A 291 -24.56 -11.31 3.24
C LYS A 291 -23.29 -12.12 3.12
N THR A 292 -22.17 -11.50 3.46
CA THR A 292 -20.85 -12.15 3.52
C THR A 292 -20.32 -12.17 4.95
N ASN A 293 -19.64 -13.25 5.32
CA ASN A 293 -18.81 -13.30 6.51
C ASN A 293 -17.48 -13.93 6.09
N CYS A 294 -16.38 -13.33 6.52
CA CYS A 294 -15.03 -13.80 6.23
C CYS A 294 -14.17 -13.66 7.48
N HIS A 295 -13.58 -14.77 7.93
CA HIS A 295 -12.81 -14.83 9.17
C HIS A 295 -11.41 -15.40 8.92
N PRO A 296 -10.50 -14.62 8.29
CA PRO A 296 -9.11 -15.02 8.15
C PRO A 296 -8.38 -14.92 9.50
N ALA A 297 -7.58 -15.94 9.77
CA ALA A 297 -6.64 -15.97 10.88
C ALA A 297 -5.27 -16.39 10.35
N THR A 298 -4.24 -15.66 10.74
CA THR A 298 -2.86 -15.87 10.32
C THR A 298 -1.96 -15.99 11.54
N PHE A 299 -1.11 -16.99 11.55
CA PHE A 299 0.05 -17.06 12.43
C PHE A 299 1.30 -17.15 11.59
N LYS A 300 2.28 -16.28 11.84
CA LYS A 300 3.54 -16.20 11.09
C LYS A 300 4.71 -16.14 12.06
N ASN A 301 5.71 -16.98 11.83
CA ASN A 301 7.04 -16.88 12.39
C ASN A 301 8.01 -16.47 11.29
N SER A 302 8.88 -15.51 11.58
CA SER A 302 9.98 -15.10 10.69
C SER A 302 11.26 -15.02 11.50
N LEU A 303 12.27 -15.77 11.10
CA LEU A 303 13.61 -15.78 11.68
C LEU A 303 14.62 -15.35 10.63
N ASN A 304 15.42 -14.34 10.91
CA ASN A 304 16.52 -13.87 10.07
C ASN A 304 17.81 -13.85 10.89
N GLY A 305 18.92 -14.26 10.28
CA GLY A 305 20.20 -14.19 10.95
C GLY A 305 21.37 -14.05 9.99
N HIS A 306 22.42 -13.40 10.49
CA HIS A 306 23.72 -13.24 9.84
C HIS A 306 24.81 -13.50 10.87
N ILE A 307 25.76 -14.35 10.55
CA ILE A 307 26.87 -14.72 11.44
C ILE A 307 28.17 -14.50 10.69
N ASN A 308 29.12 -13.83 11.32
CA ASN A 308 30.46 -13.66 10.80
C ASN A 308 31.32 -14.89 11.15
N LEU A 309 31.78 -15.59 10.13
CA LEU A 309 32.65 -16.76 10.24
C LEU A 309 34.03 -16.42 9.70
N GLY A 310 34.85 -15.72 10.49
CA GLY A 310 36.22 -15.38 10.09
C GLY A 310 36.33 -14.43 8.88
N GLY A 311 35.41 -13.46 8.78
CA GLY A 311 35.35 -12.47 7.69
C GLY A 311 34.43 -12.86 6.52
N GLN A 312 33.79 -14.01 6.61
CA GLN A 312 32.76 -14.49 5.67
C GLN A 312 31.40 -14.47 6.37
N ILE A 313 30.34 -14.23 5.63
CA ILE A 313 28.99 -14.10 6.18
C ILE A 313 28.15 -15.33 5.84
N LEU A 314 27.70 -16.01 6.87
CA LEU A 314 26.61 -16.99 6.77
C LEU A 314 25.30 -16.30 7.10
N SER A 315 24.37 -16.29 6.14
CA SER A 315 23.03 -15.73 6.31
C SER A 315 22.00 -16.85 6.26
N PHE A 316 21.00 -16.77 7.14
CA PHE A 316 19.87 -17.69 7.10
C PHE A 316 18.56 -16.92 7.33
N SER A 317 17.51 -17.35 6.68
CA SER A 317 16.18 -16.83 6.89
C SER A 317 15.16 -17.96 6.84
N SER A 318 14.13 -17.85 7.65
CA SER A 318 13.05 -18.83 7.72
C SER A 318 11.73 -18.12 7.92
N VAL A 319 10.75 -18.43 7.09
CA VAL A 319 9.37 -17.99 7.25
C VAL A 319 8.47 -19.20 7.30
N VAL A 320 7.63 -19.27 8.34
CA VAL A 320 6.58 -20.28 8.47
C VAL A 320 5.28 -19.56 8.71
N ARG A 321 4.26 -19.86 7.91
CA ARG A 321 2.94 -19.23 8.01
C ARG A 321 1.83 -20.26 8.00
N PHE A 322 0.92 -20.09 8.92
CA PHE A 322 -0.37 -20.75 8.99
C PHE A 322 -1.46 -19.76 8.64
N PHE A 323 -2.33 -20.11 7.72
CA PHE A 323 -3.48 -19.30 7.33
C PHE A 323 -4.73 -20.15 7.32
N LYS A 324 -5.82 -19.62 7.88
CA LYS A 324 -7.15 -20.24 7.84
C LYS A 324 -8.19 -19.16 7.59
N SER A 325 -9.00 -19.34 6.55
CA SER A 325 -10.18 -18.50 6.32
C SER A 325 -11.44 -19.35 6.26
N LYS A 326 -12.43 -18.94 7.02
CA LYS A 326 -13.79 -19.48 6.91
C LYS A 326 -14.66 -18.40 6.31
N GLU A 327 -15.32 -18.72 5.21
CA GLU A 327 -16.11 -17.74 4.47
C GLU A 327 -17.52 -18.26 4.22
N SER A 328 -18.50 -17.38 4.28
CA SER A 328 -19.87 -17.68 3.90
C SER A 328 -20.46 -16.55 3.06
N LEU A 329 -21.14 -16.92 2.00
CA LEU A 329 -21.88 -16.06 1.11
C LEU A 329 -23.34 -16.55 1.07
N ASN A 330 -24.25 -15.68 1.45
CA ASN A 330 -25.69 -15.96 1.36
C ASN A 330 -26.32 -14.90 0.47
N MET A 331 -27.03 -15.32 -0.53
CA MET A 331 -27.70 -14.48 -1.51
C MET A 331 -29.18 -14.82 -1.57
N LEU A 332 -30.03 -13.80 -1.65
CA LEU A 332 -31.46 -13.91 -1.78
C LEU A 332 -31.89 -13.06 -2.98
N TYR A 333 -32.35 -13.72 -4.02
CA TYR A 333 -32.87 -13.11 -5.23
C TYR A 333 -34.41 -13.03 -5.13
N GLY A 334 -34.95 -11.82 -5.10
CA GLY A 334 -36.39 -11.62 -4.90
C GLY A 334 -36.86 -12.12 -3.53
N LYS A 335 -37.97 -12.93 -3.52
CA LYS A 335 -38.57 -13.40 -2.26
C LYS A 335 -38.14 -14.82 -1.85
N ASP A 336 -37.88 -15.70 -2.82
CA ASP A 336 -37.84 -17.15 -2.55
C ASP A 336 -36.56 -17.85 -3.02
N ASP A 337 -35.77 -17.26 -3.91
CA ASP A 337 -34.60 -17.91 -4.47
C ASP A 337 -33.35 -17.61 -3.59
N LYS A 338 -32.87 -18.65 -2.91
CA LYS A 338 -31.75 -18.58 -1.94
C LYS A 338 -30.56 -19.38 -2.42
N GLU A 339 -29.43 -18.72 -2.55
CA GLU A 339 -28.14 -19.37 -2.78
C GLU A 339 -27.25 -19.20 -1.55
N LYS A 340 -26.59 -20.28 -1.15
CA LYS A 340 -25.67 -20.29 -0.01
C LYS A 340 -24.39 -21.02 -0.35
N GLN A 341 -23.27 -20.36 -0.13
CA GLN A 341 -21.94 -20.94 -0.24
C GLN A 341 -21.21 -20.82 1.09
N GLN A 342 -20.56 -21.91 1.52
CA GLN A 342 -19.67 -21.92 2.66
C GLN A 342 -18.35 -22.57 2.24
N THR A 343 -17.24 -21.87 2.47
CA THR A 343 -15.91 -22.32 2.12
C THR A 343 -14.99 -22.26 3.34
N CYS A 344 -13.99 -23.12 3.35
CA CYS A 344 -12.92 -23.10 4.33
C CYS A 344 -11.61 -23.31 3.58
N LEU A 345 -10.73 -22.31 3.65
CA LEU A 345 -9.39 -22.37 3.11
C LEU A 345 -8.40 -22.56 4.25
N LEU A 346 -7.55 -23.56 4.13
CA LEU A 346 -6.39 -23.78 4.98
C LEU A 346 -5.15 -23.67 4.11
N SER A 347 -4.19 -22.87 4.52
CA SER A 347 -2.91 -22.74 3.83
C SER A 347 -1.76 -22.83 4.83
N TRP A 348 -0.80 -23.67 4.51
CA TRP A 348 0.48 -23.77 5.17
C TRP A 348 1.56 -23.34 4.19
N PHE A 349 2.44 -22.47 4.61
CA PHE A 349 3.57 -21.97 3.81
C PHE A 349 4.83 -21.99 4.65
N MET A 350 5.92 -22.47 4.10
CA MET A 350 7.25 -22.31 4.65
C MET A 350 8.26 -21.99 3.56
N ARG A 351 9.22 -21.12 3.90
CA ARG A 351 10.36 -20.80 3.05
C ARG A 351 11.60 -20.69 3.93
N HIS A 352 12.64 -21.42 3.58
CA HIS A 352 13.92 -21.39 4.27
C HIS A 352 15.00 -21.04 3.26
N ARG A 353 15.90 -20.13 3.64
CA ARG A 353 17.05 -19.72 2.84
C ARG A 353 18.30 -19.82 3.68
N ILE A 354 19.34 -20.42 3.11
CA ILE A 354 20.70 -20.40 3.64
C ILE A 354 21.57 -19.80 2.55
N MET A 355 22.38 -18.81 2.88
CA MET A 355 23.26 -18.13 1.95
C MET A 355 24.65 -18.00 2.58
N TYR A 356 25.66 -18.39 1.82
CA TYR A 356 27.04 -18.21 2.18
C TYR A 356 27.68 -17.22 1.22
N SER A 357 28.34 -16.18 1.80
CA SER A 357 28.98 -15.11 1.05
C SER A 357 30.48 -15.20 1.24
N PHE A 358 31.22 -15.27 0.15
CA PHE A 358 32.68 -15.33 0.17
C PHE A 358 33.30 -14.47 -0.93
N ARG A 359 34.56 -14.12 -0.76
CA ARG A 359 35.29 -13.35 -1.76
C ARG A 359 35.93 -14.26 -2.80
N LEU A 360 35.69 -13.96 -4.07
CA LEU A 360 36.28 -14.64 -5.21
C LEU A 360 36.88 -13.59 -6.15
N TRP A 361 38.20 -13.67 -6.41
CA TRP A 361 38.94 -12.69 -7.24
C TRP A 361 38.71 -11.21 -6.84
N GLY A 362 38.65 -10.94 -5.54
CA GLY A 362 38.43 -9.59 -5.02
C GLY A 362 36.97 -9.11 -5.02
N ASN A 363 36.06 -9.90 -5.56
CA ASN A 363 34.62 -9.63 -5.66
C ASN A 363 33.82 -10.54 -4.74
N THR A 364 32.52 -10.34 -4.62
CA THR A 364 31.64 -11.14 -3.76
C THR A 364 30.89 -12.18 -4.57
N LEU A 365 30.97 -13.44 -4.17
CA LEU A 365 30.09 -14.50 -4.63
C LEU A 365 29.18 -14.92 -3.47
N ASN A 366 27.87 -14.79 -3.69
CA ASN A 366 26.83 -15.30 -2.80
C ASN A 366 26.28 -16.59 -3.39
N LEU A 367 26.21 -17.64 -2.61
CA LEU A 367 25.57 -18.88 -2.98
C LEU A 367 24.42 -19.13 -2.01
N ALA A 368 23.19 -19.02 -2.49
CA ALA A 368 22.01 -19.26 -1.69
C ALA A 368 21.27 -20.53 -2.12
N TYR A 369 20.74 -21.25 -1.14
CA TYR A 369 19.80 -22.34 -1.35
C TYR A 369 18.49 -21.98 -0.67
N ILE A 370 17.38 -22.08 -1.42
CA ILE A 370 16.04 -21.78 -0.95
C ILE A 370 15.19 -23.04 -1.06
N LEU A 371 14.52 -23.36 0.02
CA LEU A 371 13.52 -24.43 0.07
C LEU A 371 12.17 -23.79 0.41
N GLU A 372 11.18 -24.01 -0.46
CA GLU A 372 9.82 -23.53 -0.24
C GLU A 372 8.83 -24.68 -0.30
N ASN A 373 7.85 -24.64 0.58
CA ASN A 373 6.70 -25.52 0.54
C ASN A 373 5.42 -24.75 0.77
N LYS A 374 4.40 -25.05 -0.03
CA LYS A 374 3.06 -24.48 0.11
C LYS A 374 2.02 -25.58 -0.03
N ASN A 375 1.12 -25.65 0.94
CA ASN A 375 0.02 -26.60 0.95
C ASN A 375 -1.28 -25.83 1.11
N ASN A 376 -2.19 -25.98 0.17
CA ASN A 376 -3.52 -25.38 0.23
C ASN A 376 -4.57 -26.49 0.26
N CYS A 377 -5.60 -26.28 1.08
CA CYS A 377 -6.78 -27.15 1.12
C CYS A 377 -8.02 -26.26 1.11
N LEU A 378 -8.79 -26.34 0.03
CA LEU A 378 -10.04 -25.63 -0.13
C LEU A 378 -11.20 -26.61 -0.02
N ARG A 379 -12.11 -26.35 0.92
CA ARG A 379 -13.35 -27.09 1.09
C ARG A 379 -14.55 -26.21 0.84
N LYS A 380 -15.50 -26.68 0.02
CA LYS A 380 -16.83 -26.11 -0.13
C LYS A 380 -17.84 -27.07 0.49
N ILE A 381 -18.50 -26.63 1.57
CA ILE A 381 -19.36 -27.51 2.37
C ILE A 381 -20.63 -27.93 1.62
N SER A 382 -21.15 -27.05 0.75
CA SER A 382 -22.39 -27.26 -0.01
C SER A 382 -22.25 -28.11 -1.28
N ALA A 383 -21.03 -28.32 -1.74
CA ALA A 383 -20.74 -29.16 -2.91
C ALA A 383 -19.46 -29.93 -2.60
N ALA A 384 -19.40 -31.22 -2.71
CA ALA A 384 -18.26 -32.08 -2.34
C ALA A 384 -16.88 -31.69 -2.96
N ILE A 385 -16.51 -30.38 -2.86
CA ILE A 385 -15.22 -29.85 -3.26
C ILE A 385 -14.31 -29.95 -2.02
N ASP A 386 -13.30 -30.81 -2.11
CA ASP A 386 -12.19 -30.92 -1.16
C ASP A 386 -10.90 -30.97 -2.00
N ASP A 387 -10.45 -29.81 -2.44
CA ASP A 387 -9.31 -29.69 -3.34
C ASP A 387 -8.04 -29.37 -2.55
N LYS A 388 -7.01 -30.18 -2.80
CA LYS A 388 -5.70 -30.05 -2.17
C LYS A 388 -4.65 -29.77 -3.23
N SER A 389 -3.75 -28.86 -2.95
CA SER A 389 -2.55 -28.63 -3.74
C SER A 389 -1.31 -28.61 -2.85
N HIS A 390 -0.24 -29.20 -3.35
CA HIS A 390 1.07 -29.26 -2.71
C HIS A 390 2.11 -28.73 -3.66
N TYR A 391 2.93 -27.81 -3.20
CA TYR A 391 3.99 -27.17 -3.95
C TYR A 391 5.31 -27.26 -3.19
N TRP A 392 6.34 -27.71 -3.89
CA TRP A 392 7.72 -27.71 -3.45
C TRP A 392 8.57 -26.98 -4.46
N LEU A 393 9.40 -26.06 -3.98
CA LEU A 393 10.39 -25.33 -4.78
C LEU A 393 11.76 -25.49 -4.13
N HIS A 394 12.72 -25.88 -4.92
CA HIS A 394 14.14 -25.90 -4.60
C HIS A 394 14.83 -24.89 -5.51
N THR A 395 15.47 -23.87 -4.97
CA THR A 395 16.21 -22.88 -5.75
C THR A 395 17.67 -22.88 -5.33
N LEU A 396 18.56 -22.99 -6.29
CA LEU A 396 19.98 -22.68 -6.14
C LEU A 396 20.23 -21.33 -6.80
N GLU A 397 20.65 -20.34 -6.02
CA GLU A 397 20.79 -18.95 -6.45
C GLU A 397 22.24 -18.46 -6.27
N PRO A 398 23.11 -18.65 -7.30
CA PRO A 398 24.40 -17.98 -7.34
C PRO A 398 24.25 -16.52 -7.76
N THR A 399 24.86 -15.60 -7.00
CA THR A 399 24.91 -14.17 -7.29
C THR A 399 26.35 -13.69 -7.24
N TYR A 400 26.90 -13.25 -8.36
CA TYR A 400 28.25 -12.70 -8.43
C TYR A 400 28.22 -11.19 -8.55
N THR A 401 28.79 -10.48 -7.56
CA THR A 401 28.81 -9.02 -7.50
C THR A 401 30.22 -8.52 -7.76
N LEU A 402 30.39 -7.81 -8.88
CA LEU A 402 31.58 -7.10 -9.27
C LEU A 402 31.50 -5.67 -8.71
N SER A 403 32.40 -5.35 -7.78
CA SER A 403 32.49 -4.01 -7.21
C SER A 403 33.67 -3.25 -7.82
N PHE A 404 33.42 -2.01 -8.28
CA PHE A 404 34.43 -1.12 -8.80
C PHE A 404 34.28 0.29 -8.20
N ASN A 405 35.24 1.17 -8.46
CA ASN A 405 35.34 2.47 -7.74
C ASN A 405 34.04 3.31 -7.77
N LYS A 406 33.29 3.27 -8.89
CA LYS A 406 32.10 4.11 -9.06
C LYS A 406 30.79 3.32 -9.05
N GLY A 407 30.79 2.02 -8.84
CA GLY A 407 29.57 1.24 -8.90
C GLY A 407 29.73 -0.25 -8.65
N GLU A 408 28.72 -0.98 -9.02
CA GLU A 408 28.66 -2.43 -8.91
C GLU A 408 27.82 -3.04 -10.04
N LEU A 409 28.16 -4.26 -10.41
CA LEU A 409 27.43 -5.10 -11.32
C LEU A 409 27.12 -6.42 -10.60
N ALA A 410 25.86 -6.75 -10.39
CA ALA A 410 25.41 -8.02 -9.86
C ALA A 410 24.84 -8.88 -11.00
N LEU A 411 25.33 -10.12 -11.07
CA LEU A 411 24.85 -11.17 -11.98
C LEU A 411 24.19 -12.23 -11.13
N ASN A 412 22.92 -12.45 -11.33
CA ASN A 412 22.13 -13.42 -10.58
C ASN A 412 21.58 -14.48 -11.52
N PHE A 413 21.72 -15.77 -11.16
CA PHE A 413 21.30 -16.89 -12.01
C PHE A 413 20.61 -18.00 -11.21
N PRO A 414 19.39 -17.76 -10.70
CA PRO A 414 18.61 -18.77 -10.00
C PRO A 414 18.25 -19.95 -10.90
N LEU A 415 18.45 -21.15 -10.37
CA LEU A 415 18.03 -22.43 -10.94
C LEU A 415 16.96 -23.02 -10.04
N GLU A 416 15.80 -23.29 -10.59
CA GLU A 416 14.63 -23.70 -9.82
C GLU A 416 14.14 -25.09 -10.25
N ALA A 417 13.83 -25.92 -9.26
CA ALA A 417 13.16 -27.21 -9.46
C ALA A 417 11.85 -27.21 -8.69
N ILE A 418 10.75 -27.36 -9.41
CA ILE A 418 9.38 -27.30 -8.87
C ILE A 418 8.73 -28.66 -8.97
N VAL A 419 8.13 -29.11 -7.87
CA VAL A 419 7.20 -30.22 -7.84
C VAL A 419 5.85 -29.70 -7.39
N TYR A 420 4.87 -29.72 -8.27
CA TYR A 420 3.53 -29.24 -7.99
C TYR A 420 2.50 -30.35 -8.17
N THR A 421 1.74 -30.63 -7.12
CA THR A 421 0.71 -31.66 -7.11
C THR A 421 -0.65 -31.01 -6.89
N ILE A 422 -1.57 -31.20 -7.83
CA ILE A 422 -2.98 -30.79 -7.75
C ILE A 422 -3.80 -32.07 -7.77
N LYS A 423 -4.59 -32.29 -6.70
CA LYS A 423 -5.31 -33.55 -6.53
C LYS A 423 -4.34 -34.74 -6.63
N ASN A 424 -4.45 -35.53 -7.71
CA ASN A 424 -3.62 -36.73 -7.94
C ASN A 424 -2.65 -36.57 -9.12
N LYS A 425 -2.51 -35.34 -9.67
CA LYS A 425 -1.61 -35.06 -10.80
C LYS A 425 -0.38 -34.32 -10.28
N SER A 426 0.80 -34.82 -10.58
CA SER A 426 2.07 -34.16 -10.24
C SER A 426 2.76 -33.65 -11.51
N TYR A 427 3.24 -32.40 -11.40
CA TYR A 427 3.97 -31.68 -12.43
C TYR A 427 5.38 -31.40 -11.93
N HIS A 428 6.39 -31.70 -12.76
CA HIS A 428 7.78 -31.39 -12.48
C HIS A 428 8.24 -30.35 -13.49
N GLN A 429 8.83 -29.25 -13.01
CA GLN A 429 9.33 -28.15 -13.83
C GLN A 429 10.72 -27.75 -13.39
N TYR A 430 11.58 -27.40 -14.36
CA TYR A 430 12.85 -26.74 -14.11
C TYR A 430 12.78 -25.36 -14.74
N LEU A 431 13.05 -24.33 -13.96
CA LEU A 431 12.90 -22.95 -14.36
C LEU A 431 14.20 -22.19 -14.11
N ILE A 432 14.36 -21.07 -14.82
CA ILE A 432 15.48 -20.16 -14.64
C ILE A 432 14.96 -18.73 -14.47
N ALA A 433 15.65 -17.92 -13.66
CA ALA A 433 15.29 -16.54 -13.40
C ALA A 433 16.53 -15.61 -13.40
N PRO A 434 17.32 -15.56 -14.51
CA PRO A 434 18.52 -14.74 -14.55
C PRO A 434 18.20 -13.24 -14.47
N SER A 435 19.03 -12.49 -13.73
CA SER A 435 19.00 -11.04 -13.72
C SER A 435 20.38 -10.41 -13.72
N ILE A 436 20.44 -9.18 -14.24
CA ILE A 436 21.63 -8.32 -14.26
C ILE A 436 21.22 -6.99 -13.66
N ASP A 437 21.91 -6.60 -12.58
CA ASP A 437 21.70 -5.33 -11.91
C ASP A 437 23.00 -4.51 -11.94
N PHE A 438 22.95 -3.35 -12.57
CA PHE A 438 24.07 -2.44 -12.73
C PHE A 438 23.77 -1.12 -12.07
N ASN A 439 24.60 -0.70 -11.11
CA ASN A 439 24.51 0.55 -10.39
C ASN A 439 25.80 1.35 -10.60
N LEU A 440 25.70 2.61 -11.04
CA LEU A 440 26.82 3.47 -11.37
C LEU A 440 26.63 4.88 -10.82
N LYS A 441 27.61 5.35 -10.05
CA LYS A 441 27.76 6.76 -9.67
C LYS A 441 28.46 7.53 -10.79
N LEU A 442 27.69 8.12 -11.71
CA LEU A 442 28.21 8.90 -12.83
C LEU A 442 28.96 10.14 -12.33
N THR A 443 28.36 10.84 -11.35
CA THR A 443 28.97 11.96 -10.62
C THR A 443 28.62 11.84 -9.14
N PRO A 444 29.19 12.64 -8.23
CA PRO A 444 28.78 12.67 -6.83
C PRO A 444 27.28 12.95 -6.63
N SER A 445 26.64 13.61 -7.60
CA SER A 445 25.22 14.00 -7.54
C SER A 445 24.31 13.19 -8.46
N LEU A 446 24.84 12.33 -9.35
CA LEU A 446 24.06 11.58 -10.34
C LEU A 446 24.39 10.10 -10.27
N THR A 447 23.35 9.30 -10.01
CA THR A 447 23.42 7.83 -10.05
C THR A 447 22.55 7.30 -11.17
N GLY A 448 22.99 6.23 -11.84
CA GLY A 448 22.25 5.45 -12.82
C GLY A 448 22.15 4.00 -12.37
N GLU A 449 20.98 3.42 -12.53
CA GLU A 449 20.69 2.02 -12.24
C GLU A 449 20.06 1.40 -13.49
N LEU A 450 20.50 0.19 -13.86
CA LEU A 450 19.94 -0.63 -14.94
C LEU A 450 19.67 -2.01 -14.36
N SER A 451 18.46 -2.49 -14.51
CA SER A 451 18.08 -3.87 -14.14
C SER A 451 17.46 -4.56 -15.35
N LEU A 452 17.99 -5.73 -15.69
CA LEU A 452 17.45 -6.61 -16.73
C LEU A 452 17.13 -7.94 -16.09
N GLY A 453 15.92 -8.43 -16.31
CA GLY A 453 15.47 -9.69 -15.71
C GLY A 453 14.69 -10.56 -16.69
N TYR A 454 14.87 -11.86 -16.56
CA TYR A 454 14.00 -12.87 -17.15
C TYR A 454 13.57 -13.82 -16.06
N ASN A 455 12.27 -14.03 -15.92
CA ASN A 455 11.69 -14.93 -14.93
C ASN A 455 10.71 -15.89 -15.59
N GLN A 456 10.84 -17.17 -15.25
CA GLN A 456 9.83 -18.18 -15.55
C GLN A 456 9.08 -18.50 -14.27
N ASP A 457 7.77 -18.39 -14.29
CA ASP A 457 6.93 -18.62 -13.13
C ASP A 457 5.79 -19.59 -13.46
N VAL A 458 5.40 -20.35 -12.45
CA VAL A 458 4.18 -21.15 -12.47
C VAL A 458 3.24 -20.56 -11.43
N ASN A 459 1.98 -20.38 -11.78
CA ASN A 459 1.03 -19.76 -10.86
C ASN A 459 0.74 -20.72 -9.69
N THR A 460 1.31 -20.35 -8.54
CA THR A 460 1.16 -21.06 -7.28
C THR A 460 0.38 -20.26 -6.25
N ASN A 461 0.05 -19.00 -6.58
CA ASN A 461 -0.63 -18.07 -5.65
C ASN A 461 -2.14 -18.27 -5.66
N ASP A 462 -2.70 -18.71 -6.77
CA ASP A 462 -4.12 -18.97 -6.87
C ASP A 462 -4.48 -20.31 -6.21
N ILE A 463 -5.66 -20.30 -5.62
CA ILE A 463 -6.26 -21.50 -5.06
C ILE A 463 -6.75 -22.33 -6.24
N ASN A 464 -6.03 -23.39 -6.55
CA ASN A 464 -6.46 -24.31 -7.57
C ASN A 464 -7.60 -25.17 -7.02
N TYR A 465 -8.73 -25.12 -7.71
CA TYR A 465 -9.92 -25.91 -7.36
C TYR A 465 -10.67 -26.32 -8.62
N SER A 466 -11.49 -27.33 -8.47
CA SER A 466 -12.42 -27.76 -9.51
C SER A 466 -13.83 -27.27 -9.22
N GLY A 467 -14.57 -26.97 -10.27
CA GLY A 467 -15.96 -26.53 -10.15
C GLY A 467 -16.09 -25.01 -10.08
N ILE A 468 -17.26 -24.56 -9.63
CA ILE A 468 -17.66 -23.16 -9.67
C ILE A 468 -17.80 -22.62 -8.26
N LEU A 469 -17.23 -21.44 -8.02
CA LEU A 469 -17.39 -20.67 -6.80
C LEU A 469 -18.04 -19.33 -7.10
N TYR A 470 -18.97 -18.92 -6.25
CA TYR A 470 -19.49 -17.56 -6.23
C TYR A 470 -18.51 -16.65 -5.49
N ASN A 471 -18.08 -15.58 -6.13
CA ASN A 471 -17.32 -14.51 -5.48
C ASN A 471 -18.28 -13.52 -4.80
N ASN A 472 -19.36 -13.17 -5.47
CA ASN A 472 -20.45 -12.34 -4.97
C ASN A 472 -21.76 -12.73 -5.69
N TYR A 473 -22.82 -11.96 -5.48
CA TYR A 473 -24.14 -12.23 -6.10
C TYR A 473 -24.10 -12.30 -7.63
N ARG A 474 -23.11 -11.66 -8.24
CA ARG A 474 -23.00 -11.48 -9.68
C ARG A 474 -21.88 -12.31 -10.31
N THR A 475 -20.75 -12.44 -9.64
CA THR A 475 -19.54 -13.04 -10.22
C THR A 475 -19.38 -14.49 -9.77
N GLN A 476 -19.30 -15.38 -10.75
CA GLN A 476 -18.97 -16.79 -10.57
C GLN A 476 -17.65 -17.09 -11.27
N THR A 477 -16.76 -17.80 -10.61
CA THR A 477 -15.46 -18.17 -11.16
C THR A 477 -15.34 -19.69 -11.23
N MET A 478 -15.00 -20.19 -12.39
CA MET A 478 -14.61 -21.59 -12.59
C MET A 478 -13.13 -21.74 -12.32
N GLY A 479 -12.79 -22.64 -11.41
CA GLY A 479 -11.39 -22.95 -11.09
C GLY A 479 -10.71 -23.78 -12.19
N THR A 480 -9.40 -23.95 -12.03
CA THR A 480 -8.58 -24.82 -12.89
C THR A 480 -7.79 -25.82 -12.06
N ASP A 481 -7.65 -27.04 -12.57
CA ASP A 481 -6.81 -28.09 -11.99
C ASP A 481 -5.49 -28.29 -12.77
N SER A 482 -5.18 -27.37 -13.65
CA SER A 482 -4.01 -27.44 -14.53
C SER A 482 -3.01 -26.31 -14.22
N LEU A 483 -1.74 -26.55 -14.57
CA LEU A 483 -0.64 -25.64 -14.26
C LEU A 483 -0.60 -24.46 -15.24
N THR A 484 -0.72 -23.25 -14.73
CA THR A 484 -0.53 -22.03 -15.52
C THR A 484 0.94 -21.60 -15.48
N ARG A 485 1.43 -21.04 -16.57
CA ARG A 485 2.82 -20.57 -16.72
C ARG A 485 2.83 -19.12 -17.21
N CYS A 486 3.81 -18.38 -16.69
CA CYS A 486 4.10 -17.02 -17.11
C CYS A 486 5.62 -16.86 -17.26
N ASN A 487 6.05 -16.39 -18.44
CA ASN A 487 7.44 -15.98 -18.64
C ASN A 487 7.47 -14.45 -18.71
N THR A 488 8.22 -13.83 -17.81
CA THR A 488 8.31 -12.38 -17.68
C THR A 488 9.72 -11.91 -18.06
N THR A 489 9.81 -10.92 -18.95
CA THR A 489 11.05 -10.20 -19.24
C THR A 489 10.87 -8.76 -18.80
N THR A 490 11.84 -8.23 -18.04
CA THR A 490 11.83 -6.86 -17.53
C THR A 490 13.09 -6.13 -17.92
N ALA A 491 12.95 -4.83 -18.15
CA ALA A 491 14.08 -3.92 -18.30
C ALA A 491 13.73 -2.59 -17.63
N ASP A 492 14.50 -2.24 -16.59
CA ASP A 492 14.28 -1.05 -15.76
C ASP A 492 15.51 -0.16 -15.83
N VAL A 493 15.29 1.15 -16.04
CA VAL A 493 16.34 2.17 -16.03
C VAL A 493 15.93 3.26 -15.06
N LYS A 494 16.82 3.62 -14.14
CA LYS A 494 16.58 4.69 -13.20
C LYS A 494 17.77 5.64 -13.18
N PHE A 495 17.49 6.95 -13.22
CA PHE A 495 18.46 8.01 -12.98
C PHE A 495 17.99 8.87 -11.81
N SER A 496 18.88 9.07 -10.86
CA SER A 496 18.63 9.90 -9.68
C SER A 496 19.70 10.98 -9.58
N TYR A 497 19.28 12.24 -9.61
CA TYR A 497 20.13 13.40 -9.41
C TYR A 497 19.74 14.13 -8.13
N LEU A 498 20.72 14.35 -7.25
CA LEU A 498 20.52 15.11 -6.03
C LEU A 498 21.65 16.14 -5.88
N ASN A 499 21.29 17.42 -5.84
CA ASN A 499 22.18 18.51 -5.49
C ASN A 499 21.63 19.25 -4.28
N THR A 500 22.17 18.95 -3.10
CA THR A 500 21.72 19.52 -1.82
C THR A 500 22.04 21.02 -1.69
N LEU A 501 23.11 21.49 -2.31
CA LEU A 501 23.49 22.91 -2.29
C LEU A 501 22.46 23.75 -3.07
N ASN A 502 22.07 23.27 -4.24
CA ASN A 502 21.09 23.90 -5.10
C ASN A 502 19.66 23.50 -4.76
N MET A 503 19.44 22.60 -3.78
CA MET A 503 18.12 22.05 -3.43
C MET A 503 17.34 21.55 -4.65
N LEU A 504 18.03 20.81 -5.52
CA LEU A 504 17.45 20.21 -6.72
C LEU A 504 17.53 18.68 -6.61
N SER A 505 16.38 18.04 -6.75
CA SER A 505 16.26 16.59 -6.86
C SER A 505 15.50 16.27 -8.16
N MET A 506 16.00 15.28 -8.90
CA MET A 506 15.37 14.79 -10.13
C MET A 506 15.47 13.27 -10.16
N ASN A 507 14.36 12.61 -10.47
CA ASN A 507 14.31 11.16 -10.64
C ASN A 507 13.61 10.84 -11.96
N LEU A 508 14.23 9.98 -12.75
CA LEU A 508 13.66 9.41 -13.97
C LEU A 508 13.64 7.89 -13.80
N PHE A 509 12.51 7.28 -14.02
CA PHE A 509 12.33 5.83 -14.03
C PHE A 509 11.64 5.42 -15.32
N LEU A 510 12.23 4.46 -16.03
CA LEU A 510 11.68 3.83 -17.23
C LEU A 510 11.61 2.33 -16.98
N CYS A 511 10.48 1.72 -17.28
CA CYS A 511 10.28 0.29 -17.11
C CYS A 511 9.58 -0.27 -18.35
N TRP A 512 10.09 -1.40 -18.83
CA TRP A 512 9.46 -2.24 -19.82
C TRP A 512 9.29 -3.65 -19.28
N THR A 513 8.09 -4.21 -19.46
CA THR A 513 7.77 -5.57 -19.05
C THR A 513 7.03 -6.27 -20.17
N LYS A 514 7.44 -7.51 -20.47
CA LYS A 514 6.74 -8.40 -21.38
C LYS A 514 6.46 -9.72 -20.68
N GLN A 515 5.19 -10.12 -20.65
CA GLN A 515 4.71 -11.34 -20.04
C GLN A 515 4.07 -12.23 -21.11
N ASN A 516 4.50 -13.48 -21.17
CA ASN A 516 3.92 -14.49 -22.03
C ASN A 516 3.24 -15.57 -21.16
N HIS A 517 1.94 -15.72 -21.33
CA HIS A 517 1.11 -16.64 -20.57
C HIS A 517 0.61 -17.78 -21.47
N ASN A 518 0.46 -18.98 -20.92
CA ASN A 518 -0.20 -20.11 -21.60
C ASN A 518 -1.71 -20.17 -21.33
N TYR A 519 -2.24 -19.20 -20.61
CA TYR A 519 -3.58 -19.19 -20.05
C TYR A 519 -4.13 -17.76 -19.97
N MET A 520 -5.41 -17.59 -20.11
CA MET A 520 -6.16 -16.38 -19.83
C MET A 520 -7.54 -16.72 -19.29
N GLN A 521 -8.30 -15.72 -18.89
CA GLN A 521 -9.69 -15.87 -18.47
C GLN A 521 -10.62 -15.33 -19.57
N ASP A 522 -11.68 -16.08 -19.86
CA ASP A 522 -12.80 -15.60 -20.66
C ASP A 522 -13.95 -15.19 -19.73
N MET A 523 -14.43 -13.97 -19.92
CA MET A 523 -15.53 -13.39 -19.14
C MET A 523 -16.82 -13.45 -19.96
N LEU A 524 -17.76 -14.29 -19.53
CA LEU A 524 -19.10 -14.34 -20.14
C LEU A 524 -20.04 -13.44 -19.35
N PHE A 525 -20.54 -12.41 -20.00
CA PHE A 525 -21.48 -11.46 -19.43
C PHE A 525 -22.90 -11.80 -19.82
N THR A 526 -23.77 -11.86 -18.83
CA THR A 526 -25.23 -11.93 -18.98
C THR A 526 -25.85 -10.77 -18.21
N ASP A 527 -27.17 -10.57 -18.37
CA ASP A 527 -27.88 -9.53 -17.61
C ASP A 527 -27.78 -9.73 -16.08
N PHE A 528 -27.56 -10.99 -15.64
CA PHE A 528 -27.55 -11.38 -14.23
C PHE A 528 -26.18 -11.71 -13.69
N PHE A 529 -25.34 -12.42 -14.47
CA PHE A 529 -24.10 -12.99 -13.99
C PHE A 529 -22.91 -12.64 -14.89
N THR A 530 -21.76 -12.52 -14.26
CA THR A 530 -20.46 -12.59 -14.92
C THR A 530 -19.84 -13.93 -14.60
N PHE A 531 -19.69 -14.78 -15.60
CA PHE A 531 -19.06 -16.08 -15.45
C PHE A 531 -17.63 -16.03 -15.97
N VAL A 532 -16.65 -16.25 -15.10
CA VAL A 532 -15.22 -16.25 -15.41
C VAL A 532 -14.77 -17.69 -15.56
N LYS A 533 -14.32 -18.07 -16.74
CA LYS A 533 -13.84 -19.44 -17.02
C LYS A 533 -12.38 -19.42 -17.54
N PRO A 534 -11.61 -20.48 -17.30
CA PRO A 534 -10.27 -20.63 -17.86
C PRO A 534 -10.32 -20.81 -19.38
N LEU A 535 -9.39 -20.15 -20.08
CA LEU A 535 -9.16 -20.31 -21.51
C LEU A 535 -7.68 -20.61 -21.74
N TRP A 536 -7.37 -21.79 -22.20
CA TRP A 536 -6.01 -22.23 -22.49
C TRP A 536 -5.58 -21.70 -23.86
N MET A 537 -4.87 -20.58 -23.84
CA MET A 537 -4.37 -19.93 -25.05
C MET A 537 -3.11 -19.13 -24.72
N ASN A 538 -2.09 -19.27 -25.55
CA ASN A 538 -0.90 -18.44 -25.47
C ASN A 538 -1.26 -16.97 -25.76
N ASN A 539 -0.91 -16.09 -24.85
CA ASN A 539 -1.15 -14.67 -24.98
C ASN A 539 0.03 -13.86 -24.42
N THR A 540 0.11 -12.63 -24.82
CA THR A 540 1.17 -11.71 -24.42
C THR A 540 0.59 -10.43 -23.85
N HIS A 541 1.17 -10.00 -22.74
CA HIS A 541 0.93 -8.70 -22.14
C HIS A 541 2.24 -7.92 -22.15
N THR A 542 2.23 -6.71 -22.72
CA THR A 542 3.38 -5.81 -22.76
C THR A 542 3.02 -4.49 -22.08
N SER A 543 3.88 -4.04 -21.17
CA SER A 543 3.72 -2.75 -20.50
C SER A 543 4.99 -1.90 -20.64
N TYR A 544 4.79 -0.60 -20.81
CA TYR A 544 5.81 0.44 -20.79
C TYR A 544 5.37 1.48 -19.78
N SER A 545 6.27 1.88 -18.91
CA SER A 545 6.00 2.98 -17.99
C SER A 545 7.19 3.92 -17.91
N ALA A 546 6.90 5.20 -17.77
CA ALA A 546 7.87 6.24 -17.54
C ALA A 546 7.37 7.14 -16.41
N SER A 547 8.23 7.47 -15.48
CA SER A 547 7.93 8.49 -14.47
C SER A 547 9.11 9.43 -14.31
N TYR A 548 8.80 10.71 -14.21
CA TYR A 548 9.75 11.77 -13.98
C TYR A 548 9.27 12.66 -12.84
N ASN A 549 10.13 12.89 -11.87
CA ASN A 549 9.87 13.82 -10.78
C ASN A 549 11.01 14.82 -10.67
N ILE A 550 10.68 16.10 -10.58
CA ILE A 550 11.63 17.18 -10.31
C ILE A 550 11.14 18.03 -9.15
N LYS A 551 11.99 18.21 -8.15
CA LYS A 551 11.74 19.04 -6.98
C LYS A 551 12.84 20.08 -6.87
N LYS A 552 12.47 21.37 -6.83
CA LYS A 552 13.39 22.50 -6.71
C LYS A 552 12.92 23.48 -5.64
N ALA A 553 13.76 23.81 -4.69
CA ALA A 553 13.51 24.88 -3.73
C ALA A 553 14.36 26.12 -4.04
N PHE A 554 13.69 27.27 -4.05
CA PHE A 554 14.27 28.61 -4.25
C PHE A 554 14.26 29.35 -2.90
N ARG A 555 15.30 29.19 -2.11
CA ARG A 555 15.37 29.75 -0.73
C ARG A 555 15.15 31.26 -0.67
N GLN A 556 15.71 32.00 -1.63
CA GLN A 556 15.65 33.48 -1.63
C GLN A 556 14.21 34.01 -1.68
N ILE A 557 13.36 33.36 -2.45
CA ILE A 557 11.96 33.74 -2.62
C ILE A 557 10.99 32.85 -1.81
N GLY A 558 11.51 31.84 -1.08
CA GLY A 558 10.72 30.92 -0.28
C GLY A 558 9.76 30.06 -1.10
N LEU A 559 10.12 29.74 -2.35
CA LEU A 559 9.29 28.94 -3.27
C LEU A 559 9.89 27.54 -3.43
N GLU A 560 9.04 26.52 -3.33
CA GLU A 560 9.35 25.15 -3.68
C GLU A 560 8.43 24.68 -4.81
N LEU A 561 9.00 24.14 -5.87
CA LEU A 561 8.27 23.58 -7.00
C LEU A 561 8.50 22.07 -7.05
N ASN A 562 7.44 21.32 -7.23
CA ASN A 562 7.46 19.89 -7.50
C ASN A 562 6.61 19.61 -8.76
N TYR A 563 7.22 18.96 -9.73
CA TYR A 563 6.54 18.50 -10.95
C TYR A 563 6.71 16.99 -11.07
N THR A 564 5.62 16.30 -11.32
CA THR A 564 5.59 14.86 -11.56
C THR A 564 4.90 14.56 -12.88
N PHE A 565 5.56 13.83 -13.74
CA PHE A 565 5.03 13.25 -14.97
C PHE A 565 4.99 11.75 -14.86
N ARG A 566 3.91 11.12 -15.33
CA ARG A 566 3.79 9.66 -15.44
C ARG A 566 3.16 9.32 -16.79
N TYR A 567 3.70 8.29 -17.41
CA TYR A 567 3.18 7.69 -18.62
C TYR A 567 3.09 6.18 -18.43
N ALA A 568 2.01 5.59 -18.90
CA ALA A 568 1.84 4.14 -18.94
C ALA A 568 1.20 3.74 -20.28
N LEU A 569 1.73 2.67 -20.89
CA LEU A 569 1.15 2.01 -22.05
C LEU A 569 1.08 0.53 -21.76
N ASN A 570 -0.12 -0.05 -21.85
CA ASN A 570 -0.37 -1.47 -21.64
C ASN A 570 -1.05 -2.06 -22.87
N GLU A 571 -0.48 -3.12 -23.42
CA GLU A 571 -1.06 -3.91 -24.50
C GLU A 571 -1.31 -5.33 -24.00
N LYS A 572 -2.55 -5.78 -24.05
CA LYS A 572 -2.93 -7.12 -23.62
C LYS A 572 -4.03 -7.72 -24.48
N VAL A 573 -4.08 -9.04 -24.50
CA VAL A 573 -5.18 -9.81 -25.09
C VAL A 573 -6.22 -10.05 -24.02
N VAL A 574 -7.49 -9.89 -24.35
CA VAL A 574 -8.65 -10.19 -23.49
C VAL A 574 -9.64 -11.06 -24.23
N SER A 575 -10.43 -11.84 -23.47
CA SER A 575 -11.55 -12.60 -24.01
C SER A 575 -12.83 -12.21 -23.28
N GLN A 576 -13.86 -11.87 -24.03
CA GLN A 576 -15.19 -11.54 -23.53
C GLN A 576 -16.24 -12.16 -24.44
N ASN A 577 -17.19 -12.89 -23.86
CA ASN A 577 -18.25 -13.59 -24.60
C ASN A 577 -17.69 -14.45 -25.75
N ASN A 578 -16.57 -15.15 -25.49
CA ASN A 578 -15.80 -15.95 -26.46
C ASN A 578 -15.20 -15.12 -27.64
N ILE A 579 -15.21 -13.80 -27.56
CA ILE A 579 -14.54 -12.92 -28.54
C ILE A 579 -13.18 -12.52 -27.96
N ILE A 580 -12.12 -12.84 -28.71
CA ILE A 580 -10.75 -12.51 -28.34
C ILE A 580 -10.38 -11.21 -29.05
N ASP A 581 -9.91 -10.23 -28.28
CA ASP A 581 -9.49 -8.93 -28.79
C ASP A 581 -8.18 -8.45 -28.15
N LYS A 582 -7.47 -7.57 -28.85
CA LYS A 582 -6.29 -6.90 -28.33
C LYS A 582 -6.66 -5.49 -27.88
N ILE A 583 -6.33 -5.20 -26.62
CA ILE A 583 -6.58 -3.90 -26.00
C ILE A 583 -5.24 -3.18 -25.82
N LYS A 584 -5.24 -1.91 -26.20
CA LYS A 584 -4.17 -0.96 -25.94
C LYS A 584 -4.69 0.16 -25.05
N TYR A 585 -4.10 0.30 -23.86
CA TYR A 585 -4.46 1.31 -22.86
C TYR A 585 -3.28 2.25 -22.63
N GLN A 586 -3.51 3.55 -22.73
CA GLN A 586 -2.53 4.60 -22.45
C GLN A 586 -3.05 5.51 -21.33
N ALA A 587 -2.13 5.92 -20.46
CA ALA A 587 -2.40 6.89 -19.41
C ALA A 587 -1.25 7.91 -19.35
N ILE A 588 -1.60 9.19 -19.28
CA ILE A 588 -0.67 10.28 -19.02
C ILE A 588 -1.17 11.03 -17.80
N SER A 589 -0.30 11.27 -16.84
CA SER A 589 -0.59 12.06 -15.65
C SER A 589 0.47 13.13 -15.45
N ASN A 590 0.04 14.38 -15.30
CA ASN A 590 0.89 15.51 -14.97
C ASN A 590 0.40 16.14 -13.69
N THR A 591 1.30 16.38 -12.75
CA THR A 591 0.98 17.10 -11.52
C THR A 591 2.06 18.15 -11.24
N ILE A 592 1.64 19.38 -10.99
CA ILE A 592 2.51 20.46 -10.55
C ILE A 592 2.05 20.95 -9.18
N LYS A 593 3.00 21.14 -8.26
CA LYS A 593 2.76 21.69 -6.94
C LYS A 593 3.76 22.79 -6.65
N ALA A 594 3.26 23.94 -6.22
CA ALA A 594 4.05 25.09 -5.81
C ALA A 594 3.72 25.41 -4.35
N GLU A 595 4.74 25.44 -3.48
CA GLU A 595 4.62 25.86 -2.10
C GLU A 595 5.42 27.15 -1.89
N TRP A 596 4.73 28.22 -1.46
CA TRP A 596 5.34 29.48 -1.14
C TRP A 596 5.25 29.80 0.34
N ASN A 597 6.38 30.13 0.95
CA ASN A 597 6.51 30.32 2.39
C ASN A 597 7.46 31.46 2.80
N LYS A 598 7.62 32.46 1.95
CA LYS A 598 8.49 33.61 2.20
C LYS A 598 8.06 34.43 3.41
N LEU A 599 6.75 34.57 3.60
CA LEU A 599 6.20 35.35 4.69
C LEU A 599 6.02 34.48 5.94
N SER A 600 6.43 35.00 7.10
CA SER A 600 6.30 34.28 8.36
C SER A 600 4.84 34.16 8.86
N TRP A 601 3.97 34.96 8.30
CA TRP A 601 2.53 35.02 8.67
C TRP A 601 1.61 34.36 7.65
N MET A 602 2.11 33.97 6.47
CA MET A 602 1.32 33.31 5.44
C MET A 602 2.13 32.26 4.68
N HIS A 603 1.53 31.08 4.47
CA HIS A 603 2.02 30.07 3.56
C HIS A 603 0.92 29.78 2.52
N MET A 604 1.32 29.51 1.28
CA MET A 604 0.41 29.17 0.19
C MET A 604 0.90 27.94 -0.54
N THR A 605 -0.03 27.03 -0.82
CA THR A 605 0.20 25.87 -1.67
C THR A 605 -0.78 25.91 -2.83
N VAL A 606 -0.27 25.79 -4.05
CA VAL A 606 -1.07 25.65 -5.26
C VAL A 606 -0.67 24.35 -5.93
N ALA A 607 -1.65 23.52 -6.28
CA ALA A 607 -1.41 22.31 -7.06
C ALA A 607 -2.40 22.20 -8.22
N GLY A 608 -1.94 21.60 -9.31
CA GLY A 608 -2.78 21.27 -10.46
C GLY A 608 -2.39 19.91 -11.01
N GLY A 609 -3.39 19.14 -11.38
CA GLY A 609 -3.25 17.81 -12.00
C GLY A 609 -4.04 17.72 -13.30
N HIS A 610 -3.49 16.97 -14.25
CA HIS A 610 -4.17 16.60 -15.47
C HIS A 610 -3.87 15.13 -15.76
N ASN A 611 -4.94 14.33 -15.86
CA ASN A 611 -4.87 12.94 -16.24
C ASN A 611 -5.61 12.72 -17.56
N PHE A 612 -5.00 11.97 -18.45
CA PHE A 612 -5.56 11.57 -19.71
C PHE A 612 -5.45 10.06 -19.85
N HIS A 613 -6.58 9.41 -20.08
CA HIS A 613 -6.71 7.97 -20.29
C HIS A 613 -7.27 7.73 -21.69
N TRP A 614 -6.61 6.87 -22.43
CA TRP A 614 -7.04 6.50 -23.77
C TRP A 614 -6.99 4.98 -23.92
N LYS A 615 -7.97 4.42 -24.67
CA LYS A 615 -8.11 3.00 -24.89
C LYS A 615 -8.46 2.72 -26.34
N ALA A 616 -7.81 1.74 -26.96
CA ALA A 616 -8.10 1.25 -28.29
C ALA A 616 -8.33 -0.24 -28.28
N TYR A 617 -9.14 -0.69 -29.20
CA TYR A 617 -9.53 -2.07 -29.45
C TYR A 617 -9.32 -2.41 -30.90
N ASP A 618 -9.00 -3.66 -31.20
CA ASP A 618 -8.86 -4.11 -32.59
C ASP A 618 -10.23 -4.53 -33.18
N LYS A 619 -11.07 -5.21 -32.40
CA LYS A 619 -12.36 -5.75 -32.84
C LYS A 619 -13.55 -5.10 -32.15
N PHE A 620 -13.45 -4.81 -30.85
CA PHE A 620 -14.50 -4.18 -30.11
C PHE A 620 -14.68 -2.73 -30.50
N SER A 621 -15.93 -2.26 -30.52
CA SER A 621 -16.25 -0.85 -30.71
C SER A 621 -16.73 -0.25 -29.39
N ALA A 622 -16.12 0.85 -28.96
CA ALA A 622 -16.52 1.55 -27.76
C ALA A 622 -17.06 2.94 -28.12
N SER A 623 -18.17 3.33 -27.51
CA SER A 623 -18.71 4.69 -27.62
C SER A 623 -17.78 5.75 -27.00
N HIS A 624 -16.97 5.32 -26.00
CA HIS A 624 -16.01 6.16 -25.29
C HIS A 624 -14.65 5.47 -25.24
N ASN A 625 -13.64 6.13 -25.79
CA ASN A 625 -12.28 5.59 -25.84
C ASN A 625 -11.23 6.48 -25.17
N TYR A 626 -11.62 7.61 -24.61
CA TYR A 626 -10.75 8.49 -23.84
C TYR A 626 -11.51 9.13 -22.66
N LEU A 627 -10.76 9.51 -21.61
CA LEU A 627 -11.25 10.25 -20.44
C LEU A 627 -10.19 11.27 -20.03
N ARG A 628 -10.62 12.45 -19.63
CA ARG A 628 -9.77 13.54 -19.16
C ARG A 628 -10.22 14.02 -17.80
N ASP A 629 -9.24 14.16 -16.91
CA ASP A 629 -9.47 14.65 -15.57
C ASP A 629 -8.58 15.83 -15.27
N TYR A 630 -9.13 16.83 -14.59
CA TYR A 630 -8.41 18.02 -14.15
C TYR A 630 -8.65 18.25 -12.68
N GLU A 631 -7.58 18.44 -11.93
CA GLU A 631 -7.64 18.76 -10.51
C GLU A 631 -6.92 20.08 -10.24
N TYR A 632 -7.51 20.91 -9.40
CA TYR A 632 -6.92 22.17 -8.94
C TYR A 632 -7.09 22.26 -7.42
N MET A 633 -6.03 22.66 -6.73
CA MET A 633 -6.03 22.87 -5.29
C MET A 633 -5.30 24.16 -4.94
N VAL A 634 -5.90 24.94 -4.06
CA VAL A 634 -5.26 26.11 -3.45
C VAL A 634 -5.46 26.01 -1.94
N LYS A 635 -4.37 25.98 -1.19
CA LYS A 635 -4.39 26.02 0.28
C LYS A 635 -3.65 27.26 0.77
N MET A 636 -4.25 27.99 1.71
CA MET A 636 -3.64 29.13 2.37
C MET A 636 -3.67 28.91 3.88
N ASP A 637 -2.52 29.07 4.50
CA ASP A 637 -2.33 29.00 5.94
C ASP A 637 -1.88 30.38 6.43
N PHE A 638 -2.62 30.96 7.39
CA PHE A 638 -2.36 32.28 7.99
C PHE A 638 -1.96 32.11 9.45
N PHE A 639 -0.93 32.83 9.86
CA PHE A 639 -0.38 32.85 11.22
C PHE A 639 -0.35 34.30 11.74
N PRO A 640 -1.53 34.91 12.07
CA PRO A 640 -1.60 36.32 12.52
C PRO A 640 -0.73 36.56 13.74
N CYS A 641 -0.61 35.57 14.61
CA CYS A 641 0.30 35.57 15.75
C CYS A 641 0.82 34.15 16.02
N ASN A 642 1.70 34.00 17.02
CA ASN A 642 2.30 32.69 17.34
C ASN A 642 1.31 31.68 17.91
N HIS A 643 0.13 32.12 18.34
CA HIS A 643 -0.89 31.30 18.99
C HIS A 643 -2.08 30.97 18.09
N LEU A 644 -2.17 31.59 16.91
CA LEU A 644 -3.31 31.46 16.03
C LEU A 644 -2.90 31.01 14.64
N HIS A 645 -3.48 29.91 14.17
CA HIS A 645 -3.36 29.40 12.81
C HIS A 645 -4.75 29.32 12.21
N ILE A 646 -4.94 29.91 11.05
CA ILE A 646 -6.17 29.88 10.25
C ILE A 646 -5.82 29.27 8.92
N TYR A 647 -6.60 28.33 8.43
CA TYR A 647 -6.41 27.80 7.09
C TYR A 647 -7.70 27.80 6.30
N ILE A 648 -7.53 27.89 4.99
CA ILE A 648 -8.56 27.65 3.99
C ILE A 648 -7.95 26.84 2.87
N ASP A 649 -8.63 25.79 2.43
CA ASP A 649 -8.30 25.06 1.24
C ASP A 649 -9.49 25.00 0.29
N TYR A 650 -9.21 25.15 -0.99
CA TYR A 650 -10.13 24.98 -2.09
C TYR A 650 -9.61 23.90 -3.02
N SER A 651 -10.46 22.93 -3.36
CA SER A 651 -10.18 21.96 -4.41
C SER A 651 -11.34 21.87 -5.39
N ARG A 652 -10.98 21.69 -6.65
CA ARG A 652 -11.92 21.45 -7.75
C ARG A 652 -11.43 20.29 -8.58
N ILE A 653 -12.33 19.35 -8.79
CA ILE A 653 -12.09 18.13 -9.56
C ILE A 653 -13.11 18.12 -10.71
N ASN A 654 -12.61 18.01 -11.93
CA ASN A 654 -13.42 17.87 -13.13
C ASN A 654 -13.12 16.49 -13.72
N HIS A 655 -14.09 15.59 -13.73
CA HIS A 655 -14.00 14.30 -14.39
C HIS A 655 -14.83 14.28 -15.67
N GLU A 656 -14.24 13.80 -16.75
CA GLU A 656 -14.97 13.55 -17.98
C GLU A 656 -15.80 12.28 -17.82
N ILE A 657 -17.15 12.41 -17.86
CA ILE A 657 -18.09 11.29 -17.78
C ILE A 657 -18.36 10.74 -19.18
N SER A 658 -18.50 11.59 -20.16
CA SER A 658 -18.66 11.26 -21.57
C SER A 658 -17.99 12.34 -22.40
N ALA A 659 -17.82 12.13 -23.70
CA ALA A 659 -17.09 13.06 -24.58
C ALA A 659 -17.58 14.52 -24.42
N GLY A 660 -16.76 15.33 -23.75
CA GLY A 660 -17.03 16.75 -23.50
C GLY A 660 -18.01 17.05 -22.34
N ASP A 661 -18.54 16.03 -21.66
CA ASP A 661 -19.39 16.20 -20.47
C ASP A 661 -18.59 15.92 -19.19
N TYR A 662 -18.58 16.88 -18.27
CA TYR A 662 -17.76 16.82 -17.07
C TYR A 662 -18.61 16.84 -15.79
N SER A 663 -18.32 15.91 -14.88
CA SER A 663 -18.71 16.03 -13.48
C SER A 663 -17.75 16.98 -12.77
N ILE A 664 -18.28 17.95 -12.06
CA ILE A 664 -17.51 18.95 -11.34
C ILE A 664 -17.82 18.87 -9.85
N ALA A 665 -16.81 18.46 -9.07
CA ALA A 665 -16.87 18.52 -7.62
C ALA A 665 -16.01 19.68 -7.10
N LYS A 666 -16.57 20.48 -6.20
CA LYS A 666 -15.89 21.63 -5.58
C LYS A 666 -15.95 21.48 -4.08
N PHE A 667 -14.82 21.62 -3.42
CA PHE A 667 -14.73 21.54 -1.97
C PHE A 667 -14.02 22.78 -1.44
N VAL A 668 -14.55 23.33 -0.35
CA VAL A 668 -13.89 24.34 0.48
C VAL A 668 -13.85 23.81 1.90
N ASN A 669 -12.66 23.75 2.48
CA ASN A 669 -12.48 23.47 3.88
C ASN A 669 -11.81 24.66 4.54
N CYS A 670 -12.17 24.96 5.78
CA CYS A 670 -11.52 26.00 6.55
C CYS A 670 -11.45 25.61 8.03
N GLY A 671 -10.49 26.18 8.72
CA GLY A 671 -10.38 25.93 10.15
C GLY A 671 -9.48 26.89 10.86
N VAL A 672 -9.60 26.86 12.17
CA VAL A 672 -8.85 27.68 13.11
C VAL A 672 -8.25 26.79 14.18
N ASN A 673 -6.96 26.97 14.46
CA ASN A 673 -6.29 26.35 15.58
C ASN A 673 -5.72 27.44 16.49
N TRP A 674 -6.25 27.52 17.71
CA TRP A 674 -5.85 28.50 18.70
C TRP A 674 -5.15 27.84 19.89
N ASN A 675 -3.84 28.07 20.02
CA ASN A 675 -3.02 27.63 21.15
C ASN A 675 -3.23 28.61 22.31
N ILE A 676 -4.08 28.28 23.27
CA ILE A 676 -4.34 29.10 24.47
C ILE A 676 -3.04 29.22 25.29
N ASN A 677 -2.32 28.12 25.41
CA ASN A 677 -1.02 28.05 26.03
C ASN A 677 -0.19 26.89 25.44
N LYS A 678 0.99 26.59 26.02
CA LYS A 678 1.88 25.51 25.53
C LYS A 678 1.29 24.11 25.62
N ARG A 679 0.20 23.93 26.39
CA ARG A 679 -0.43 22.61 26.64
C ARG A 679 -1.84 22.50 26.12
N LEU A 680 -2.53 23.60 25.94
CA LEU A 680 -3.95 23.61 25.61
C LEU A 680 -4.18 24.34 24.29
N SER A 681 -4.87 23.69 23.36
CA SER A 681 -5.33 24.31 22.11
C SER A 681 -6.78 23.95 21.79
N ILE A 682 -7.44 24.84 21.07
CA ILE A 682 -8.79 24.67 20.54
C ILE A 682 -8.68 24.65 19.01
N LYS A 683 -9.34 23.67 18.39
CA LYS A 683 -9.39 23.51 16.93
C LYS A 683 -10.84 23.58 16.48
N GLY A 684 -11.16 24.46 15.54
CA GLY A 684 -12.46 24.52 14.86
C GLY A 684 -12.27 24.24 13.38
N ASN A 685 -13.05 23.32 12.82
CA ASN A 685 -12.96 22.93 11.42
C ASN A 685 -14.33 22.93 10.76
N ILE A 686 -14.38 23.39 9.51
CA ILE A 686 -15.53 23.24 8.62
C ILE A 686 -15.04 22.50 7.39
N ILE A 687 -15.68 21.38 7.07
CA ILE A 687 -15.38 20.54 5.92
C ILE A 687 -16.55 20.65 4.95
N ASN A 688 -16.22 20.67 3.65
CA ASN A 688 -17.21 20.77 2.56
C ASN A 688 -18.18 21.97 2.75
N LEU A 689 -17.62 23.18 2.97
CA LEU A 689 -18.40 24.41 3.20
C LEU A 689 -19.41 24.67 2.08
N LEU A 690 -19.11 24.29 0.83
CA LEU A 690 -19.98 24.44 -0.34
C LEU A 690 -21.14 23.45 -0.37
N ASP A 691 -21.16 22.46 0.54
CA ASP A 691 -22.20 21.43 0.64
C ASP A 691 -22.37 20.59 -0.63
N THR A 692 -21.28 20.25 -1.29
CA THR A 692 -21.30 19.36 -2.46
C THR A 692 -21.82 17.99 -2.04
N LYS A 693 -22.88 17.49 -2.72
CA LYS A 693 -23.65 16.30 -2.27
C LYS A 693 -23.38 15.04 -3.06
N GLU A 694 -22.76 15.12 -4.22
CA GLU A 694 -22.55 13.98 -5.08
C GLU A 694 -21.19 14.09 -5.80
N TYR A 695 -20.55 12.96 -6.00
CA TYR A 695 -19.37 12.81 -6.82
C TYR A 695 -19.62 11.74 -7.89
N LYS A 696 -19.26 12.05 -9.12
CA LYS A 696 -19.44 11.17 -10.27
C LYS A 696 -18.12 11.00 -11.00
N GLU A 697 -17.87 9.80 -11.44
CA GLU A 697 -16.65 9.43 -12.15
C GLU A 697 -16.93 8.37 -13.20
N SER A 698 -16.14 8.37 -14.25
CA SER A 698 -16.07 7.28 -15.21
C SER A 698 -14.65 6.79 -15.35
N TYR A 699 -14.49 5.50 -15.51
CA TYR A 699 -13.18 4.87 -15.67
C TYR A 699 -13.27 3.61 -16.54
N PHE A 700 -12.09 3.18 -17.04
CA PHE A 700 -11.98 1.93 -17.77
C PHE A 700 -11.58 0.79 -16.81
N GLU A 701 -12.44 -0.20 -16.67
CA GLU A 701 -12.17 -1.42 -15.92
C GLU A 701 -12.02 -2.61 -16.88
N GLY A 702 -10.78 -3.13 -17.00
CA GLY A 702 -10.51 -4.15 -18.00
C GLY A 702 -10.81 -3.67 -19.41
N SER A 703 -11.76 -4.29 -20.10
CA SER A 703 -12.30 -3.84 -21.40
C SER A 703 -13.54 -2.96 -21.29
N ASN A 704 -14.12 -2.83 -20.09
CA ASN A 704 -15.40 -2.18 -19.89
C ASN A 704 -15.24 -0.69 -19.58
N TYR A 705 -16.28 0.07 -19.90
CA TYR A 705 -16.46 1.44 -19.43
C TYR A 705 -17.40 1.40 -18.20
N THR A 706 -16.99 2.02 -17.13
CA THR A 706 -17.74 2.01 -15.89
C THR A 706 -18.00 3.45 -15.43
N TYR A 707 -19.26 3.75 -15.18
CA TYR A 707 -19.71 4.99 -14.53
C TYR A 707 -20.05 4.69 -13.08
N TYR A 708 -19.70 5.60 -12.21
CA TYR A 708 -19.85 5.47 -10.78
C TYR A 708 -20.33 6.77 -10.16
N ALA A 709 -21.27 6.70 -9.24
CA ALA A 709 -21.76 7.86 -8.49
C ALA A 709 -21.86 7.54 -7.01
N VAL A 710 -21.35 8.46 -6.20
CA VAL A 710 -21.30 8.34 -4.73
C VAL A 710 -21.95 9.57 -4.10
N PRO A 711 -22.92 9.40 -3.19
CA PRO A 711 -23.38 10.49 -2.36
C PRO A 711 -22.26 10.94 -1.41
N LEU A 712 -22.12 12.23 -1.26
CA LEU A 712 -21.12 12.84 -0.40
C LEU A 712 -21.73 13.23 0.94
N ARG A 713 -20.89 13.21 1.96
CA ARG A 713 -21.15 13.83 3.25
C ARG A 713 -21.28 15.34 3.02
N GLY A 714 -22.34 15.91 3.50
CA GLY A 714 -22.58 17.34 3.38
C GLY A 714 -21.59 18.18 4.18
N ARG A 715 -21.95 19.44 4.40
CA ARG A 715 -21.18 20.34 5.25
C ARG A 715 -21.10 19.82 6.68
N GLU A 716 -19.89 19.79 7.23
CA GLU A 716 -19.61 19.34 8.60
C GLU A 716 -18.83 20.40 9.36
N MET A 717 -19.20 20.63 10.63
CA MET A 717 -18.51 21.53 11.54
C MET A 717 -18.09 20.78 12.79
N MET A 718 -16.86 20.97 13.26
CA MET A 718 -16.34 20.32 14.45
C MET A 718 -15.53 21.30 15.30
N LEU A 719 -15.66 21.17 16.61
CA LEU A 719 -14.82 21.80 17.61
C LEU A 719 -14.09 20.72 18.40
N ALA A 720 -12.77 20.87 18.55
CA ALA A 720 -11.95 19.96 19.32
C ALA A 720 -11.08 20.70 20.33
N LEU A 721 -10.87 20.08 21.49
CA LEU A 721 -9.95 20.50 22.53
C LEU A 721 -8.78 19.52 22.56
N ASN A 722 -7.56 20.04 22.49
CA ASN A 722 -6.34 19.26 22.60
C ASN A 722 -5.53 19.69 23.82
N TYR A 723 -5.10 18.72 24.64
CA TYR A 723 -4.25 18.91 25.80
C TYR A 723 -2.99 18.08 25.70
N SER A 724 -1.81 18.73 25.70
CA SER A 724 -0.49 18.09 25.70
C SER A 724 0.11 18.10 27.12
N PHE A 725 0.65 16.98 27.60
CA PHE A 725 1.20 16.81 28.95
C PHE A 725 2.67 16.34 28.96
#